data_06c6e31b4107af9395df9cf6173f23e5
#
_entry.id   06c6e31b4107af9395df9cf6173f23e5
#
_cell.length_a   1.000
_cell.length_b   1.000
_cell.length_c   1.000
_cell.angle_alpha   90.00
_cell.angle_beta   90.00
_cell.angle_gamma   90.00
#
_symmetry.space_group_name_H-M   'P 1'
#
loop_
_entity.id
_entity.type
_entity.pdbx_description
1 polymer ?
#
loop_
_entity_poly.entity_id
_entity_poly.type
_entity_poly.pdbx_seq_one_letter_code
_entity_poly.pdbx_strand_id
1 'polypeptide(L)'
;MKKLFVYMAFALLAGAGVASAQTQNITLEDIWTKGTFRPKGVYGIRSMADGEHYCTMSRTGIAKYSYATGEKVEDVCLFNAPDLHKKAKPLPPMEGYEFSKDEQKILLSSGFEPIYRHSGVSDYYLYDVKAKSFTKLSNNGKQRLTTLSPDGTKVAFVRDNNLYWMDLATLEEHAITTDGKLNSIIYGTTDWVYEEEFAITKGFQWSPDSKKIAYMRFDESRVKEYNMQMWGALYPEDYKYKYPKAGEDNSEVSLWVCDIDNAKPSRIASTDKTWEYIPRFQWTPDGTLTYMLMNRLQNHMQILTGEGKMLYEEQDKAYVEVPDTWQFITVGKGKKAQEQMLITSERDGYRHIYLYDMQGNMVKQITAGEWEVCEVAGVDVKNNRLYYTSREDGAINKSLYMIGLDGKGKKCLNYTQKDVANLYMKQEDGHMVTTSQLMNSAFSQPVILGTYNATFSNGCKYYICTYSNANFPPVYTLHNAQGKMLKVLEQNFDLQQKMADFGTCRKTFSTFTTSRGTELNCYTILPPDFDEDKQYPVLIYVYGGPGNQQVTNSYGYSDYYWYHMLAEKGYVVACFDGRGTGGRGAAFKKQTYGDMGHMECEDAIEAAKAFGKESWIDARRIGIWGWSFGGYLSTLSLLKGNDVFKMAIAVAPVMNWRYYDNIYTERYLGLPQDNAKGYDENSPLNFAQQLKGNYLLIHGTGDDNVHFQNSAEMVEKLEEAGKQFEFRIYPNKNHSIYDNTGKTRLNLYQLMTDFIERKL
;
A
#
# COMPACT_ATOMS: atom_id res chain seq x y z
N MET A 1 -27.61 -5.00 -34.54
CA MET A 1 -28.31 -3.77 -34.16
C MET A 1 -29.49 -4.12 -33.29
N LYS A 2 -29.34 -4.30 -31.99
CA LYS A 2 -30.37 -4.39 -30.91
C LYS A 2 -29.74 -5.00 -29.65
N LYS A 3 -28.77 -4.34 -29.04
CA LYS A 3 -28.29 -4.60 -27.67
C LYS A 3 -27.51 -3.39 -27.09
N LEU A 4 -27.85 -2.18 -27.51
CA LEU A 4 -27.15 -0.94 -27.07
C LEU A 4 -28.10 0.01 -26.30
N PHE A 5 -29.17 -0.47 -25.67
CA PHE A 5 -30.15 0.42 -25.05
C PHE A 5 -30.66 -0.07 -23.69
N VAL A 6 -29.84 -0.62 -22.82
CA VAL A 6 -30.31 -1.09 -21.49
C VAL A 6 -29.70 -0.31 -20.31
N TYR A 7 -28.71 0.55 -20.48
CA TYR A 7 -28.09 1.29 -19.36
C TYR A 7 -28.41 2.80 -19.28
N MET A 8 -29.28 3.32 -20.14
CA MET A 8 -29.67 4.74 -20.15
C MET A 8 -31.06 5.04 -19.55
N ALA A 9 -31.75 4.07 -18.96
CA ALA A 9 -33.16 4.24 -18.51
C ALA A 9 -33.36 4.37 -16.98
N PHE A 10 -32.29 4.61 -16.17
CA PHE A 10 -32.42 4.77 -14.71
C PHE A 10 -32.12 6.17 -14.15
N ALA A 11 -31.94 7.17 -15.01
CA ALA A 11 -31.70 8.55 -14.58
C ALA A 11 -33.00 9.41 -14.41
N LEU A 12 -34.18 8.89 -14.64
CA LEU A 12 -35.41 9.69 -14.71
C LEU A 12 -36.46 9.39 -13.64
N LEU A 13 -36.09 8.92 -12.44
CA LEU A 13 -37.00 8.83 -11.29
C LEU A 13 -36.34 9.34 -10.00
N ALA A 14 -35.77 10.54 -10.03
CA ALA A 14 -35.43 11.30 -8.84
C ALA A 14 -36.26 12.59 -8.80
N GLY A 15 -37.56 12.44 -8.70
CA GLY A 15 -38.45 13.53 -8.41
C GLY A 15 -38.35 13.96 -6.94
N ALA A 16 -38.07 15.24 -6.71
CA ALA A 16 -38.36 16.03 -5.51
C ALA A 16 -37.91 15.43 -4.16
N GLY A 17 -36.61 15.23 -3.97
CA GLY A 17 -35.97 15.30 -2.66
C GLY A 17 -35.51 16.72 -2.41
N VAL A 18 -35.82 17.30 -1.27
CA VAL A 18 -35.30 18.60 -0.84
C VAL A 18 -33.77 18.51 -0.96
N ALA A 19 -33.20 19.18 -1.96
CA ALA A 19 -31.76 19.39 -2.03
C ALA A 19 -31.40 20.16 -0.76
N SER A 20 -30.68 19.54 0.16
CA SER A 20 -30.00 20.28 1.22
C SER A 20 -29.09 21.24 0.48
N ALA A 21 -29.40 22.52 0.56
CA ALA A 21 -28.57 23.54 -0.07
C ALA A 21 -27.16 23.38 0.49
N GLN A 22 -26.18 23.19 -0.37
CA GLN A 22 -24.76 23.23 0.01
C GLN A 22 -24.52 24.50 0.85
N THR A 23 -24.13 24.32 2.10
CA THR A 23 -23.98 25.43 3.02
C THR A 23 -22.55 25.94 3.09
N GLN A 24 -21.58 25.15 2.63
CA GLN A 24 -20.14 25.45 2.71
C GLN A 24 -19.40 24.85 1.49
N ASN A 25 -18.40 25.58 1.01
CA ASN A 25 -17.47 25.10 -0.01
C ASN A 25 -16.25 24.45 0.65
N ILE A 26 -15.71 23.41 0.02
CA ILE A 26 -14.48 22.74 0.46
C ILE A 26 -13.29 23.66 0.24
N THR A 27 -12.45 23.84 1.26
CA THR A 27 -11.18 24.60 1.15
C THR A 27 -9.98 23.68 1.28
N LEU A 28 -8.83 24.12 0.75
CA LEU A 28 -7.58 23.37 0.90
C LEU A 28 -7.14 23.26 2.37
N GLU A 29 -7.46 24.24 3.21
CA GLU A 29 -7.21 24.19 4.64
C GLU A 29 -8.04 23.10 5.32
N ASP A 30 -9.30 22.89 4.91
CA ASP A 30 -10.15 21.81 5.42
C ASP A 30 -9.52 20.44 5.14
N ILE A 31 -8.90 20.28 3.98
CA ILE A 31 -8.27 19.03 3.54
C ILE A 31 -6.93 18.80 4.27
N TRP A 32 -6.03 19.81 4.26
CA TRP A 32 -4.62 19.59 4.58
C TRP A 32 -4.20 19.97 5.99
N THR A 33 -4.85 20.96 6.60
CA THR A 33 -4.42 21.52 7.91
C THR A 33 -5.42 21.32 9.03
N LYS A 34 -6.73 21.48 8.76
CA LYS A 34 -7.78 21.34 9.78
C LYS A 34 -8.18 19.88 10.02
N GLY A 35 -7.97 18.99 9.04
CA GLY A 35 -8.41 17.59 9.13
C GLY A 35 -9.92 17.42 9.20
N THR A 36 -10.69 18.35 8.58
CA THR A 36 -12.16 18.39 8.61
C THR A 36 -12.79 17.08 8.17
N PHE A 37 -12.18 16.42 7.16
CA PHE A 37 -12.67 15.18 6.56
C PHE A 37 -11.90 13.92 7.01
N ARG A 38 -11.20 13.98 8.15
CA ARG A 38 -10.46 12.81 8.63
C ARG A 38 -11.42 11.77 9.20
N PRO A 39 -11.45 10.54 8.65
CA PRO A 39 -12.27 9.48 9.21
C PRO A 39 -11.72 9.02 10.57
N LYS A 40 -12.62 8.64 11.48
CA LYS A 40 -12.29 7.86 12.66
C LYS A 40 -12.07 6.40 12.27
N GLY A 41 -11.34 5.64 13.08
CA GLY A 41 -11.08 4.24 12.81
C GLY A 41 -10.75 3.45 14.07
N VAL A 42 -10.72 2.13 13.92
CA VAL A 42 -10.23 1.20 14.95
C VAL A 42 -8.83 0.75 14.52
N TYR A 43 -7.82 1.31 15.17
CA TYR A 43 -6.42 1.12 14.77
C TYR A 43 -5.63 0.30 15.79
N GLY A 44 -4.52 -0.29 15.33
CA GLY A 44 -3.59 -1.02 16.20
C GLY A 44 -4.21 -2.27 16.82
N ILE A 45 -5.16 -2.91 16.15
CA ILE A 45 -5.80 -4.13 16.62
C ILE A 45 -4.76 -5.24 16.76
N ARG A 46 -4.70 -5.83 17.96
CA ARG A 46 -3.93 -7.07 18.22
C ARG A 46 -4.86 -8.09 18.85
N SER A 47 -5.11 -9.20 18.14
CA SER A 47 -5.86 -10.31 18.72
C SER A 47 -5.06 -10.95 19.84
N MET A 48 -5.71 -11.24 20.95
CA MET A 48 -5.10 -11.99 22.03
C MET A 48 -5.06 -13.49 21.73
N ALA A 49 -4.19 -14.22 22.42
CA ALA A 49 -3.95 -15.64 22.20
C ALA A 49 -5.21 -16.50 22.37
N ASP A 50 -6.15 -16.07 23.20
CA ASP A 50 -7.43 -16.75 23.44
C ASP A 50 -8.39 -16.68 22.24
N GLY A 51 -8.16 -15.76 21.28
CA GLY A 51 -9.04 -15.51 20.13
C GLY A 51 -10.42 -14.97 20.48
N GLU A 52 -10.67 -14.63 21.76
CA GLU A 52 -11.93 -14.06 22.28
C GLU A 52 -11.81 -12.57 22.57
N HIS A 53 -10.57 -12.07 22.68
CA HIS A 53 -10.29 -10.67 22.99
C HIS A 53 -9.30 -10.05 22.00
N TYR A 54 -9.34 -8.73 21.91
CA TYR A 54 -8.36 -7.93 21.19
C TYR A 54 -7.97 -6.70 21.99
N CYS A 55 -6.79 -6.18 21.72
CA CYS A 55 -6.32 -4.92 22.28
C CYS A 55 -6.21 -3.86 21.20
N THR A 56 -6.38 -2.61 21.61
CA THR A 56 -6.04 -1.42 20.83
C THR A 56 -5.22 -0.47 21.69
N MET A 57 -4.40 0.35 21.03
CA MET A 57 -3.58 1.37 21.70
C MET A 57 -4.15 2.76 21.45
N SER A 58 -4.18 3.57 22.50
CA SER A 58 -4.48 4.99 22.46
C SER A 58 -3.29 5.80 23.02
N ARG A 59 -3.42 7.12 23.03
CA ARG A 59 -2.41 8.00 23.68
C ARG A 59 -2.27 7.77 25.19
N THR A 60 -3.28 7.20 25.83
CA THR A 60 -3.33 7.01 27.28
C THR A 60 -2.98 5.61 27.72
N GLY A 61 -2.97 4.63 26.81
CA GLY A 61 -2.68 3.24 27.17
C GLY A 61 -3.21 2.23 26.19
N ILE A 62 -3.15 0.97 26.59
CA ILE A 62 -3.63 -0.20 25.85
C ILE A 62 -4.85 -0.76 26.57
N ALA A 63 -5.97 -0.86 25.85
CA ALA A 63 -7.22 -1.39 26.35
C ALA A 63 -7.60 -2.70 25.66
N LYS A 64 -8.17 -3.63 26.43
CA LYS A 64 -8.66 -4.94 26.00
C LYS A 64 -10.16 -4.90 25.78
N TYR A 65 -10.62 -5.51 24.72
CA TYR A 65 -12.00 -5.59 24.28
C TYR A 65 -12.41 -7.05 24.02
N SER A 66 -13.69 -7.35 24.23
CA SER A 66 -14.26 -8.65 23.86
C SER A 66 -14.69 -8.64 22.39
N TYR A 67 -14.30 -9.66 21.62
CA TYR A 67 -14.84 -9.86 20.27
C TYR A 67 -16.33 -10.23 20.28
N ALA A 68 -16.81 -10.94 21.30
CA ALA A 68 -18.20 -11.34 21.34
C ALA A 68 -19.19 -10.16 21.48
N THR A 69 -18.78 -9.11 22.20
CA THR A 69 -19.66 -7.96 22.52
C THR A 69 -19.16 -6.63 21.96
N GLY A 70 -17.87 -6.53 21.61
CA GLY A 70 -17.21 -5.28 21.25
C GLY A 70 -17.05 -4.30 22.43
N GLU A 71 -17.32 -4.75 23.67
CA GLU A 71 -17.19 -3.91 24.85
C GLU A 71 -15.76 -3.96 25.41
N LYS A 72 -15.34 -2.84 26.02
CA LYS A 72 -14.08 -2.76 26.75
C LYS A 72 -14.16 -3.65 27.99
N VAL A 73 -13.15 -4.48 28.19
CA VAL A 73 -13.03 -5.37 29.36
C VAL A 73 -12.19 -4.73 30.45
N GLU A 74 -11.00 -4.24 30.08
CA GLU A 74 -10.06 -3.65 31.05
C GLU A 74 -9.02 -2.75 30.35
N ASP A 75 -8.29 -1.97 31.13
CA ASP A 75 -7.05 -1.33 30.71
C ASP A 75 -5.89 -2.25 31.07
N VAL A 76 -5.19 -2.74 30.04
CA VAL A 76 -4.03 -3.65 30.20
C VAL A 76 -2.81 -2.88 30.66
N CYS A 77 -2.61 -1.69 30.09
CA CYS A 77 -1.46 -0.83 30.37
C CYS A 77 -1.88 0.63 30.28
N LEU A 78 -1.61 1.42 31.32
CA LEU A 78 -1.84 2.88 31.34
C LEU A 78 -0.52 3.62 31.34
N PHE A 79 -0.31 4.51 30.38
CA PHE A 79 0.96 5.26 30.22
C PHE A 79 1.10 6.40 31.25
N ASN A 80 0.00 6.88 31.83
CA ASN A 80 -0.05 8.01 32.78
C ASN A 80 -0.60 7.61 34.15
N ALA A 81 -0.45 6.36 34.57
CA ALA A 81 -0.92 5.95 35.93
C ALA A 81 -0.18 6.71 37.02
N PRO A 82 -0.90 7.27 38.04
CA PRO A 82 -0.31 8.11 39.08
C PRO A 82 0.83 7.46 39.86
N ASP A 83 0.81 6.13 40.01
CA ASP A 83 1.83 5.36 40.74
C ASP A 83 3.13 5.17 39.96
N LEU A 84 3.11 5.34 38.62
CA LEU A 84 4.29 5.25 37.78
C LEU A 84 5.22 6.46 37.89
N HIS A 85 4.70 7.63 38.33
CA HIS A 85 5.43 8.90 38.29
C HIS A 85 6.00 9.35 39.66
N LYS A 86 5.72 8.63 40.74
CA LYS A 86 6.22 9.07 42.08
C LYS A 86 7.73 9.06 42.22
N LYS A 87 8.50 8.40 41.32
CA LYS A 87 9.99 8.35 41.30
C LYS A 87 10.64 8.31 39.93
N ALA A 88 9.91 8.33 38.80
CA ALA A 88 10.48 8.23 37.47
C ALA A 88 10.11 9.41 36.56
N LYS A 89 10.92 9.69 35.55
CA LYS A 89 10.59 10.66 34.49
C LYS A 89 9.30 10.21 33.78
N PRO A 90 8.44 11.15 33.33
CA PRO A 90 7.28 10.80 32.50
C PRO A 90 7.70 9.93 31.30
N LEU A 91 6.90 8.91 30.99
CA LEU A 91 7.11 8.12 29.78
C LEU A 91 6.91 9.00 28.53
N PRO A 92 7.74 8.84 27.50
CA PRO A 92 7.48 9.50 26.24
C PRO A 92 6.19 8.93 25.58
N PRO A 93 5.61 9.64 24.59
CA PRO A 93 4.49 9.10 23.82
C PRO A 93 4.83 7.75 23.19
N MET A 94 4.00 6.74 23.42
CA MET A 94 4.17 5.42 22.80
C MET A 94 3.52 5.39 21.43
N GLU A 95 4.18 4.74 20.46
CA GLU A 95 3.80 4.75 19.04
C GLU A 95 3.47 3.36 18.50
N GLY A 96 3.94 2.30 19.16
CA GLY A 96 3.68 0.92 18.79
C GLY A 96 3.73 -0.02 19.99
N TYR A 97 3.12 -1.21 19.85
CA TYR A 97 3.16 -2.25 20.86
C TYR A 97 3.09 -3.66 20.27
N GLU A 98 3.70 -4.61 20.97
CA GLU A 98 3.67 -6.04 20.66
C GLU A 98 3.63 -6.84 21.95
N PHE A 99 2.77 -7.86 22.03
CA PHE A 99 2.73 -8.78 23.16
C PHE A 99 3.76 -9.92 23.01
N SER A 100 4.35 -10.36 24.13
CA SER A 100 4.96 -11.68 24.18
C SER A 100 3.90 -12.76 23.94
N LYS A 101 4.32 -13.96 23.51
CA LYS A 101 3.39 -15.05 23.18
C LYS A 101 2.53 -15.50 24.38
N ASP A 102 3.05 -15.36 25.61
CA ASP A 102 2.35 -15.64 26.86
C ASP A 102 1.54 -14.42 27.37
N GLU A 103 1.60 -13.28 26.66
CA GLU A 103 0.92 -12.01 26.99
C GLU A 103 1.31 -11.42 28.34
N GLN A 104 2.41 -11.85 28.96
CA GLN A 104 2.88 -11.32 30.23
C GLN A 104 3.81 -10.11 30.06
N LYS A 105 4.28 -9.85 28.86
CA LYS A 105 5.12 -8.69 28.53
C LYS A 105 4.58 -7.96 27.31
N ILE A 106 4.77 -6.64 27.29
CA ILE A 106 4.44 -5.78 26.14
C ILE A 106 5.71 -5.02 25.77
N LEU A 107 6.17 -5.22 24.55
CA LEU A 107 7.21 -4.41 23.93
C LEU A 107 6.56 -3.14 23.36
N LEU A 108 7.07 -1.97 23.73
CA LEU A 108 6.56 -0.66 23.34
C LEU A 108 7.66 0.11 22.60
N SER A 109 7.29 0.85 21.57
CA SER A 109 8.18 1.74 20.84
C SER A 109 7.80 3.22 21.02
N SER A 110 8.80 4.10 20.98
CA SER A 110 8.65 5.54 21.16
C SER A 110 9.73 6.32 20.41
N GLY A 111 9.43 7.56 20.05
CA GLY A 111 10.40 8.50 19.49
C GLY A 111 10.95 8.03 18.14
N PHE A 112 10.08 7.60 17.24
CA PHE A 112 10.44 7.14 15.90
C PHE A 112 11.14 8.23 15.09
N GLU A 113 12.27 7.90 14.52
CA GLU A 113 13.02 8.71 13.56
C GLU A 113 13.11 7.92 12.23
N PRO A 114 12.54 8.42 11.14
CA PRO A 114 12.58 7.74 9.87
C PRO A 114 13.99 7.71 9.28
N ILE A 115 14.33 6.60 8.60
CA ILE A 115 15.53 6.46 7.76
C ILE A 115 15.13 6.56 6.31
N TYR A 116 14.26 5.66 5.87
CA TYR A 116 13.64 5.64 4.53
C TYR A 116 12.12 5.58 4.67
N ARG A 117 11.41 5.24 3.59
CA ARG A 117 9.94 5.21 3.55
C ARG A 117 9.32 4.29 4.60
N HIS A 118 9.92 3.13 4.85
CA HIS A 118 9.36 2.06 5.69
C HIS A 118 10.22 1.76 6.93
N SER A 119 11.38 2.36 7.05
CA SER A 119 12.33 2.08 8.12
C SER A 119 12.63 3.29 8.99
N GLY A 120 13.06 3.01 10.22
CA GLY A 120 13.48 4.02 11.17
C GLY A 120 14.05 3.41 12.44
N VAL A 121 14.41 4.27 13.37
CA VAL A 121 14.90 3.92 14.71
C VAL A 121 13.95 4.43 15.78
N SER A 122 13.87 3.69 16.90
CA SER A 122 13.05 4.06 18.06
C SER A 122 13.75 3.70 19.36
N ASP A 123 13.33 4.31 20.47
CA ASP A 123 13.55 3.80 21.80
C ASP A 123 12.52 2.71 22.10
N TYR A 124 12.93 1.66 22.79
CA TYR A 124 12.04 0.56 23.18
C TYR A 124 11.94 0.40 24.68
N TYR A 125 10.75 0.04 25.13
CA TYR A 125 10.40 -0.19 26.52
C TYR A 125 9.71 -1.55 26.66
N LEU A 126 9.98 -2.24 27.75
CA LEU A 126 9.28 -3.45 28.16
C LEU A 126 8.31 -3.10 29.29
N TYR A 127 7.06 -3.48 29.14
CA TYR A 127 6.06 -3.43 30.20
C TYR A 127 5.81 -4.85 30.72
N ASP A 128 6.02 -5.08 32.01
CA ASP A 128 5.64 -6.30 32.70
C ASP A 128 4.19 -6.16 33.19
N VAL A 129 3.30 -7.00 32.65
CA VAL A 129 1.84 -6.92 32.92
C VAL A 129 1.52 -7.24 34.39
N LYS A 130 2.25 -8.19 34.99
CA LYS A 130 2.04 -8.60 36.39
C LYS A 130 2.63 -7.58 37.36
N ALA A 131 3.84 -7.15 37.13
CA ALA A 131 4.53 -6.17 37.99
C ALA A 131 4.03 -4.74 37.78
N LYS A 132 3.31 -4.49 36.66
CA LYS A 132 2.85 -3.16 36.21
C LYS A 132 4.00 -2.14 36.18
N SER A 133 5.13 -2.55 35.62
CA SER A 133 6.35 -1.72 35.58
C SER A 133 6.91 -1.62 34.17
N PHE A 134 7.52 -0.46 33.88
CA PHE A 134 8.20 -0.18 32.63
C PHE A 134 9.71 -0.24 32.80
N THR A 135 10.40 -0.83 31.84
CA THR A 135 11.84 -0.87 31.75
C THR A 135 12.28 -0.39 30.38
N LYS A 136 13.15 0.64 30.30
CA LYS A 136 13.81 1.00 29.03
C LYS A 136 14.80 -0.10 28.68
N LEU A 137 14.75 -0.63 27.45
CA LEU A 137 15.57 -1.77 27.07
C LEU A 137 17.06 -1.39 26.90
N SER A 138 17.36 -0.27 26.28
CA SER A 138 18.74 0.12 26.04
C SER A 138 18.99 1.61 26.29
N ASN A 139 20.17 1.92 26.84
CA ASN A 139 20.70 3.28 26.94
C ASN A 139 21.84 3.54 25.94
N ASN A 140 22.16 2.57 25.09
CA ASN A 140 23.28 2.62 24.12
C ASN A 140 22.86 3.18 22.76
N GLY A 141 21.71 3.86 22.68
CA GLY A 141 21.15 4.45 21.46
C GLY A 141 19.85 3.80 21.02
N LYS A 142 19.23 4.39 20.00
CA LYS A 142 17.98 3.86 19.40
C LYS A 142 18.24 2.55 18.67
N GLN A 143 17.18 1.76 18.58
CA GLN A 143 17.20 0.44 17.94
C GLN A 143 16.27 0.42 16.72
N ARG A 144 16.54 -0.51 15.80
CA ARG A 144 15.66 -0.84 14.67
C ARG A 144 15.07 -2.22 14.89
N LEU A 145 13.78 -2.41 14.55
CA LEU A 145 13.15 -3.70 14.36
C LEU A 145 13.17 -4.60 15.61
N THR A 146 13.24 -4.03 16.80
CA THR A 146 13.29 -4.79 18.06
C THR A 146 12.12 -5.78 18.11
N THR A 147 12.43 -7.05 18.35
CA THR A 147 11.47 -8.16 18.25
C THR A 147 11.68 -9.14 19.41
N LEU A 148 10.60 -9.48 20.10
CA LEU A 148 10.61 -10.52 21.15
C LEU A 148 10.94 -11.90 20.59
N SER A 149 11.71 -12.69 21.34
CA SER A 149 11.83 -14.12 21.07
C SER A 149 10.49 -14.84 21.31
N PRO A 150 10.20 -15.97 20.63
CA PRO A 150 8.95 -16.72 20.84
C PRO A 150 8.69 -17.15 22.29
N ASP A 151 9.74 -17.38 23.09
CA ASP A 151 9.65 -17.71 24.52
C ASP A 151 9.48 -16.47 25.42
N GLY A 152 9.56 -15.26 24.87
CA GLY A 152 9.41 -13.99 25.60
C GLY A 152 10.53 -13.68 26.59
N THR A 153 11.70 -14.38 26.50
CA THR A 153 12.83 -14.16 27.43
C THR A 153 13.89 -13.22 26.86
N LYS A 154 13.89 -12.99 25.55
CA LYS A 154 14.90 -12.20 24.84
C LYS A 154 14.25 -11.24 23.84
N VAL A 155 15.04 -10.28 23.38
CA VAL A 155 14.75 -9.48 22.17
C VAL A 155 15.95 -9.53 21.23
N ALA A 156 15.68 -9.38 19.94
CA ALA A 156 16.72 -9.09 18.95
C ALA A 156 16.44 -7.74 18.29
N PHE A 157 17.48 -7.02 17.89
CA PHE A 157 17.36 -5.70 17.27
C PHE A 157 18.61 -5.36 16.44
N VAL A 158 18.47 -4.36 15.57
CA VAL A 158 19.59 -3.80 14.82
C VAL A 158 19.95 -2.42 15.41
N ARG A 159 21.25 -2.17 15.55
CA ARG A 159 21.82 -0.87 15.87
C ARG A 159 23.14 -0.69 15.12
N ASP A 160 23.35 0.49 14.54
CA ASP A 160 24.57 0.82 13.78
C ASP A 160 24.94 -0.26 12.73
N ASN A 161 23.92 -0.75 12.01
CA ASN A 161 24.00 -1.82 10.99
C ASN A 161 24.50 -3.18 11.50
N ASN A 162 24.54 -3.39 12.80
CA ASN A 162 24.85 -4.68 13.43
C ASN A 162 23.64 -5.28 14.12
N LEU A 163 23.59 -6.60 14.11
CA LEU A 163 22.55 -7.39 14.76
C LEU A 163 22.96 -7.76 16.18
N TYR A 164 22.04 -7.55 17.12
CA TYR A 164 22.19 -7.85 18.54
C TYR A 164 21.01 -8.70 19.03
N TRP A 165 21.25 -9.42 20.12
CA TRP A 165 20.20 -9.89 20.98
C TRP A 165 20.44 -9.47 22.44
N MET A 166 19.38 -9.46 23.26
CA MET A 166 19.43 -9.04 24.65
C MET A 166 18.62 -10.01 25.51
N ASP A 167 19.16 -10.41 26.64
CA ASP A 167 18.43 -11.12 27.69
C ASP A 167 17.57 -10.13 28.50
N LEU A 168 16.27 -10.39 28.60
CA LEU A 168 15.32 -9.48 29.26
C LEU A 168 15.37 -9.49 30.80
N ALA A 169 16.00 -10.51 31.40
CA ALA A 169 16.15 -10.58 32.85
C ALA A 169 17.37 -9.77 33.32
N THR A 170 18.44 -9.75 32.54
CA THR A 170 19.70 -9.04 32.88
C THR A 170 19.85 -7.73 32.15
N LEU A 171 19.17 -7.53 31.01
CA LEU A 171 19.35 -6.45 30.04
C LEU A 171 20.76 -6.41 29.44
N GLU A 172 21.44 -7.55 29.41
CA GLU A 172 22.76 -7.68 28.80
C GLU A 172 22.60 -7.80 27.27
N GLU A 173 23.32 -6.94 26.54
CA GLU A 173 23.35 -6.92 25.08
C GLU A 173 24.49 -7.80 24.56
N HIS A 174 24.18 -8.67 23.60
CA HIS A 174 25.15 -9.55 22.93
C HIS A 174 25.16 -9.25 21.45
N ALA A 175 26.33 -8.87 20.91
CA ALA A 175 26.50 -8.65 19.48
C ALA A 175 26.58 -10.01 18.74
N ILE A 176 25.75 -10.18 17.71
CA ILE A 176 25.88 -11.27 16.74
C ILE A 176 26.88 -10.89 15.65
N THR A 177 26.88 -9.61 15.26
CA THR A 177 27.80 -9.06 14.25
C THR A 177 28.45 -7.77 14.76
N THR A 178 29.66 -7.44 14.26
CA THR A 178 30.45 -6.30 14.77
C THR A 178 31.10 -5.45 13.67
N ASP A 179 31.01 -5.87 12.42
CA ASP A 179 31.66 -5.22 11.28
C ASP A 179 30.66 -4.47 10.38
N GLY A 180 29.41 -4.31 10.85
CA GLY A 180 28.40 -3.51 10.20
C GLY A 180 28.79 -2.05 10.06
N LYS A 181 28.56 -1.47 8.88
CA LYS A 181 28.96 -0.10 8.55
C LYS A 181 28.03 0.47 7.49
N LEU A 182 27.56 1.69 7.71
CA LEU A 182 26.71 2.43 6.77
C LEU A 182 27.34 2.49 5.38
N ASN A 183 26.54 2.29 4.35
CA ASN A 183 26.91 2.27 2.94
C ASN A 183 28.02 1.23 2.60
N SER A 184 28.11 0.17 3.38
CA SER A 184 29.13 -0.88 3.19
C SER A 184 28.56 -2.26 3.54
N ILE A 185 28.47 -2.60 4.82
CA ILE A 185 27.96 -3.88 5.30
C ILE A 185 26.82 -3.65 6.27
N ILE A 186 25.67 -4.27 6.03
CA ILE A 186 24.50 -4.17 6.91
C ILE A 186 23.97 -5.56 7.27
N TYR A 187 23.51 -5.71 8.51
CA TYR A 187 23.02 -6.97 9.06
C TYR A 187 21.63 -6.82 9.68
N GLY A 188 20.79 -7.82 9.47
CA GLY A 188 19.49 -7.93 10.12
C GLY A 188 18.44 -6.88 9.69
N THR A 189 18.78 -6.04 8.75
CA THR A 189 17.93 -5.12 8.02
C THR A 189 18.24 -5.22 6.54
N THR A 190 17.56 -4.48 5.69
CA THR A 190 17.76 -4.51 4.23
C THR A 190 18.38 -3.21 3.74
N ASP A 191 18.92 -3.23 2.52
CA ASP A 191 19.32 -2.04 1.80
C ASP A 191 18.10 -1.25 1.28
N TRP A 192 18.35 -0.08 0.71
CA TRP A 192 17.31 0.82 0.22
C TRP A 192 16.39 0.13 -0.81
N VAL A 193 16.97 -0.58 -1.78
CA VAL A 193 16.20 -1.13 -2.90
C VAL A 193 15.35 -2.35 -2.52
N TYR A 194 15.79 -3.17 -1.56
CA TYR A 194 14.97 -4.26 -1.01
C TYR A 194 13.82 -3.72 -0.16
N GLU A 195 14.08 -2.66 0.62
CA GLU A 195 13.03 -2.00 1.39
C GLU A 195 11.94 -1.46 0.47
N GLU A 196 12.32 -0.74 -0.59
CA GLU A 196 11.36 -0.09 -1.49
C GLU A 196 10.65 -1.10 -2.39
N GLU A 197 11.36 -2.04 -3.04
CA GLU A 197 10.83 -2.83 -4.14
C GLU A 197 10.40 -4.25 -3.75
N PHE A 198 10.96 -4.81 -2.70
CA PHE A 198 10.49 -6.08 -2.14
C PHE A 198 9.66 -5.90 -0.86
N ALA A 199 9.45 -4.67 -0.38
CA ALA A 199 8.69 -4.36 0.82
C ALA A 199 9.16 -5.19 2.04
N ILE A 200 10.47 -5.32 2.22
CA ILE A 200 11.09 -6.00 3.35
C ILE A 200 12.08 -5.08 4.05
N THR A 201 11.85 -4.78 5.33
CA THR A 201 12.75 -3.99 6.17
C THR A 201 13.46 -4.86 7.22
N LYS A 202 12.78 -5.93 7.67
CA LYS A 202 13.27 -6.82 8.72
C LYS A 202 14.02 -8.00 8.12
N GLY A 203 15.33 -7.91 8.16
CA GLY A 203 16.24 -8.94 7.66
C GLY A 203 16.67 -9.95 8.72
N PHE A 204 15.89 -10.20 9.79
CA PHE A 204 16.16 -11.27 10.77
C PHE A 204 14.89 -11.89 11.34
N GLN A 205 14.98 -13.13 11.79
CA GLN A 205 13.86 -13.85 12.44
C GLN A 205 14.39 -14.83 13.49
N TRP A 206 13.72 -14.89 14.65
CA TRP A 206 13.91 -15.93 15.64
C TRP A 206 13.42 -17.29 15.14
N SER A 207 14.15 -18.36 15.44
CA SER A 207 13.60 -19.72 15.30
C SER A 207 12.45 -19.96 16.29
N PRO A 208 11.49 -20.86 15.98
CA PRO A 208 10.33 -21.11 16.84
C PRO A 208 10.69 -21.54 18.27
N ASP A 209 11.87 -22.17 18.47
CA ASP A 209 12.40 -22.61 19.75
C ASP A 209 13.23 -21.53 20.49
N SER A 210 13.35 -20.32 19.94
CA SER A 210 14.09 -19.19 20.51
C SER A 210 15.60 -19.38 20.67
N LYS A 211 16.19 -20.40 20.01
CA LYS A 211 17.61 -20.74 20.14
C LYS A 211 18.47 -20.20 19.01
N LYS A 212 17.85 -19.87 17.88
CA LYS A 212 18.57 -19.42 16.69
C LYS A 212 17.96 -18.12 16.15
N ILE A 213 18.81 -17.36 15.47
CA ILE A 213 18.38 -16.20 14.66
C ILE A 213 18.85 -16.43 13.23
N ALA A 214 17.92 -16.47 12.28
CA ALA A 214 18.24 -16.35 10.87
C ALA A 214 18.33 -14.86 10.50
N TYR A 215 19.32 -14.46 9.71
CA TYR A 215 19.50 -13.06 9.33
C TYR A 215 20.17 -12.90 7.97
N MET A 216 19.84 -11.79 7.33
CA MET A 216 20.45 -11.35 6.07
C MET A 216 21.67 -10.47 6.36
N ARG A 217 22.69 -10.62 5.49
CA ARG A 217 23.83 -9.73 5.36
C ARG A 217 23.80 -9.15 3.95
N PHE A 218 23.90 -7.84 3.85
CA PHE A 218 24.06 -7.10 2.60
C PHE A 218 25.45 -6.52 2.53
N ASP A 219 26.15 -6.77 1.44
CA ASP A 219 27.42 -6.13 1.10
C ASP A 219 27.15 -5.12 -0.03
N GLU A 220 27.05 -3.85 0.36
CA GLU A 220 26.75 -2.74 -0.54
C GLU A 220 28.02 -2.12 -1.16
N SER A 221 29.21 -2.70 -0.93
CA SER A 221 30.48 -2.07 -1.30
C SER A 221 30.59 -1.75 -2.80
N ARG A 222 29.96 -2.56 -3.66
CA ARG A 222 29.95 -2.38 -5.11
C ARG A 222 28.79 -1.51 -5.61
N VAL A 223 27.74 -1.32 -4.82
CA VAL A 223 26.60 -0.49 -5.21
C VAL A 223 27.04 0.97 -5.29
N LYS A 224 26.66 1.63 -6.38
CA LYS A 224 26.95 3.06 -6.54
C LYS A 224 26.18 3.89 -5.54
N GLU A 225 26.84 4.96 -5.09
CA GLU A 225 26.31 5.91 -4.13
C GLU A 225 25.60 7.06 -4.87
N TYR A 226 24.41 7.41 -4.46
CA TYR A 226 23.75 8.64 -4.86
C TYR A 226 23.92 9.70 -3.78
N ASN A 227 24.18 10.95 -4.18
CA ASN A 227 24.40 12.07 -3.29
C ASN A 227 23.36 13.16 -3.54
N MET A 228 22.63 13.55 -2.50
CA MET A 228 21.72 14.70 -2.50
C MET A 228 22.27 15.79 -1.59
N GLN A 229 22.07 17.05 -2.00
CA GLN A 229 22.38 18.17 -1.13
C GLN A 229 21.17 18.57 -0.31
N MET A 230 21.35 18.62 1.01
CA MET A 230 20.32 19.06 1.97
C MET A 230 20.67 20.46 2.46
N TRP A 231 19.72 21.38 2.32
CA TRP A 231 19.91 22.79 2.69
C TRP A 231 19.32 23.12 4.05
N GLY A 232 19.85 24.15 4.73
CA GLY A 232 19.37 24.61 6.04
C GLY A 232 20.51 25.04 6.96
N ALA A 233 21.74 24.56 6.72
CA ALA A 233 22.96 25.01 7.34
C ALA A 233 23.69 26.07 6.49
N LEU A 234 24.79 26.65 7.00
CA LEU A 234 25.59 27.65 6.26
C LEU A 234 26.14 27.10 4.94
N TYR A 235 26.54 25.84 4.93
CA TYR A 235 26.89 25.07 3.74
C TYR A 235 25.92 23.90 3.62
N PRO A 236 25.51 23.51 2.40
CA PRO A 236 24.69 22.31 2.20
C PRO A 236 25.39 21.07 2.77
N GLU A 237 24.60 20.16 3.33
CA GLU A 237 25.08 18.86 3.78
C GLU A 237 24.85 17.80 2.71
N ASP A 238 25.84 16.93 2.53
CA ASP A 238 25.72 15.78 1.64
C ASP A 238 24.89 14.68 2.32
N TYR A 239 23.83 14.23 1.67
CA TYR A 239 23.09 13.02 2.04
C TYR A 239 23.39 11.91 1.03
N LYS A 240 24.19 10.93 1.46
CA LYS A 240 24.71 9.85 0.62
C LYS A 240 24.14 8.51 1.04
N TYR A 241 23.65 7.75 0.06
CA TYR A 241 23.16 6.40 0.28
C TYR A 241 23.34 5.54 -0.98
N LYS A 242 23.27 4.21 -0.81
CA LYS A 242 23.43 3.26 -1.90
C LYS A 242 22.11 3.13 -2.68
N TYR A 243 22.19 3.37 -3.99
CA TYR A 243 21.04 3.31 -4.88
C TYR A 243 21.45 2.70 -6.23
N PRO A 244 21.10 1.43 -6.48
CA PRO A 244 21.45 0.77 -7.75
C PRO A 244 20.47 1.21 -8.83
N LYS A 245 20.92 1.99 -9.80
CA LYS A 245 20.14 2.33 -10.99
C LYS A 245 20.04 1.15 -11.95
N ALA A 246 19.08 1.18 -12.89
CA ALA A 246 18.90 0.16 -13.92
C ALA A 246 20.23 -0.16 -14.63
N GLY A 247 20.59 -1.44 -14.70
CA GLY A 247 21.84 -1.94 -15.29
C GLY A 247 23.06 -1.95 -14.35
N GLU A 248 22.94 -1.36 -13.17
CA GLU A 248 24.05 -1.27 -12.21
C GLU A 248 24.10 -2.45 -11.23
N ASP A 249 25.20 -2.59 -10.50
CA ASP A 249 25.39 -3.66 -9.52
C ASP A 249 24.43 -3.54 -8.33
N ASN A 250 23.91 -4.67 -7.87
CA ASN A 250 23.19 -4.84 -6.61
C ASN A 250 24.16 -5.15 -5.45
N SER A 251 23.64 -5.10 -4.22
CA SER A 251 24.28 -5.68 -3.05
C SER A 251 24.50 -7.18 -3.21
N GLU A 252 25.60 -7.72 -2.72
CA GLU A 252 25.74 -9.15 -2.49
C GLU A 252 24.99 -9.53 -1.23
N VAL A 253 23.95 -10.37 -1.37
CA VAL A 253 23.07 -10.75 -0.25
C VAL A 253 23.37 -12.17 0.18
N SER A 254 23.44 -12.40 1.48
CA SER A 254 23.58 -13.75 2.04
C SER A 254 22.70 -13.96 3.26
N LEU A 255 22.19 -15.19 3.40
CA LEU A 255 21.36 -15.64 4.52
C LEU A 255 22.21 -16.48 5.47
N TRP A 256 22.15 -16.15 6.74
CA TRP A 256 22.91 -16.77 7.81
C TRP A 256 22.01 -17.23 8.94
N VAL A 257 22.46 -18.20 9.71
CA VAL A 257 21.86 -18.64 10.97
C VAL A 257 22.90 -18.58 12.06
N CYS A 258 22.60 -17.95 13.18
CA CYS A 258 23.38 -17.94 14.39
C CYS A 258 22.64 -18.71 15.50
N ASP A 259 23.28 -19.71 16.09
CA ASP A 259 22.89 -20.30 17.35
C ASP A 259 23.36 -19.37 18.47
N ILE A 260 22.43 -18.87 19.30
CA ILE A 260 22.73 -17.84 20.30
C ILE A 260 23.56 -18.34 21.47
N ASP A 261 23.50 -19.65 21.79
CA ASP A 261 24.24 -20.25 22.90
C ASP A 261 25.72 -20.46 22.50
N ASN A 262 25.98 -20.76 21.23
CA ASN A 262 27.33 -21.04 20.71
C ASN A 262 27.98 -19.86 20.00
N ALA A 263 27.19 -18.82 19.70
CA ALA A 263 27.63 -17.61 18.95
C ALA A 263 28.38 -17.92 17.64
N LYS A 264 28.06 -19.04 16.98
CA LYS A 264 28.68 -19.45 15.70
C LYS A 264 27.69 -19.27 14.54
N PRO A 265 27.89 -18.25 13.70
CA PRO A 265 27.07 -18.10 12.51
C PRO A 265 27.48 -19.10 11.41
N SER A 266 26.48 -19.62 10.69
CA SER A 266 26.68 -20.45 9.50
C SER A 266 25.90 -19.84 8.33
N ARG A 267 26.53 -19.78 7.16
CA ARG A 267 25.90 -19.30 5.93
C ARG A 267 25.01 -20.38 5.32
N ILE A 268 23.78 -20.03 5.04
CA ILE A 268 22.76 -20.92 4.44
C ILE A 268 22.69 -20.74 2.93
N ALA A 269 22.68 -19.49 2.47
CA ALA A 269 22.56 -19.13 1.06
C ALA A 269 23.30 -17.84 0.76
N SER A 270 23.62 -17.60 -0.49
CA SER A 270 24.09 -16.31 -0.98
C SER A 270 23.65 -16.12 -2.43
N THR A 271 23.49 -14.85 -2.82
CA THR A 271 23.28 -14.46 -4.21
C THR A 271 24.52 -14.77 -5.06
N ASP A 272 24.28 -15.01 -6.34
CA ASP A 272 25.29 -15.24 -7.36
C ASP A 272 24.77 -14.77 -8.74
N LYS A 273 25.45 -15.11 -9.82
CA LYS A 273 25.06 -14.71 -11.18
C LYS A 273 23.73 -15.34 -11.67
N THR A 274 23.31 -16.45 -11.06
CA THR A 274 22.06 -17.13 -11.40
C THR A 274 20.92 -16.60 -10.57
N TRP A 275 21.18 -16.41 -9.27
CA TRP A 275 20.21 -16.00 -8.27
C TRP A 275 20.63 -14.65 -7.65
N GLU A 276 20.12 -13.59 -8.23
CA GLU A 276 20.47 -12.21 -7.88
C GLU A 276 19.84 -11.75 -6.56
N TYR A 277 18.67 -12.33 -6.18
CA TYR A 277 17.90 -11.86 -5.04
C TYR A 277 17.49 -12.98 -4.09
N ILE A 278 17.42 -12.62 -2.79
CA ILE A 278 16.77 -13.40 -1.71
C ILE A 278 15.61 -12.55 -1.17
N PRO A 279 14.45 -12.46 -1.84
CA PRO A 279 13.42 -11.50 -1.46
C PRO A 279 12.71 -11.83 -0.15
N ARG A 280 12.71 -13.10 0.29
CA ARG A 280 12.05 -13.55 1.53
C ARG A 280 12.77 -14.74 2.15
N PHE A 281 12.63 -14.89 3.48
CA PHE A 281 12.95 -16.10 4.21
C PHE A 281 12.05 -16.22 5.44
N GLN A 282 11.82 -17.43 5.92
CA GLN A 282 11.06 -17.68 7.15
C GLN A 282 11.32 -19.06 7.70
N TRP A 283 11.04 -19.22 9.00
CA TRP A 283 11.01 -20.51 9.64
C TRP A 283 9.63 -21.16 9.47
N THR A 284 9.61 -22.48 9.27
CA THR A 284 8.40 -23.27 9.40
C THR A 284 8.06 -23.50 10.88
N PRO A 285 6.84 -23.89 11.24
CA PRO A 285 6.49 -24.23 12.63
C PRO A 285 7.35 -25.31 13.26
N ASP A 286 7.87 -26.27 12.48
CA ASP A 286 8.77 -27.34 12.96
C ASP A 286 10.24 -26.90 13.09
N GLY A 287 10.57 -25.66 12.71
CA GLY A 287 11.92 -25.11 12.83
C GLY A 287 12.81 -25.33 11.61
N THR A 288 12.26 -25.70 10.46
CA THR A 288 12.99 -25.71 9.19
C THR A 288 13.08 -24.28 8.64
N LEU A 289 14.29 -23.80 8.33
CA LEU A 289 14.45 -22.52 7.64
C LEU A 289 14.11 -22.69 6.16
N THR A 290 13.37 -21.73 5.60
CA THR A 290 13.06 -21.66 4.16
C THR A 290 13.37 -20.29 3.61
N TYR A 291 13.72 -20.20 2.32
CA TYR A 291 14.05 -18.94 1.67
C TYR A 291 13.69 -18.97 0.17
N MET A 292 13.48 -17.78 -0.39
CA MET A 292 13.25 -17.58 -1.81
C MET A 292 14.54 -17.17 -2.50
N LEU A 293 14.73 -17.69 -3.71
CA LEU A 293 15.73 -17.21 -4.67
C LEU A 293 14.99 -16.65 -5.89
N MET A 294 15.51 -15.56 -6.45
CA MET A 294 14.97 -14.96 -7.66
C MET A 294 16.12 -14.49 -8.57
N ASN A 295 16.02 -14.73 -9.86
CA ASN A 295 16.99 -14.26 -10.83
C ASN A 295 16.85 -12.75 -11.07
N ARG A 296 17.86 -12.13 -11.71
CA ARG A 296 17.88 -10.67 -11.93
C ARG A 296 16.72 -10.15 -12.76
N LEU A 297 16.27 -10.88 -13.79
CA LEU A 297 15.10 -10.52 -14.59
C LEU A 297 13.78 -10.72 -13.85
N GLN A 298 13.81 -11.30 -12.66
CA GLN A 298 12.64 -11.56 -11.81
C GLN A 298 11.56 -12.40 -12.49
N ASN A 299 11.95 -13.22 -13.44
CA ASN A 299 11.05 -14.11 -14.19
C ASN A 299 11.19 -15.59 -13.82
N HIS A 300 12.06 -15.89 -12.85
CA HIS A 300 12.29 -17.22 -12.30
C HIS A 300 12.51 -17.14 -10.79
N MET A 301 11.68 -17.83 -10.01
CA MET A 301 11.71 -17.86 -8.56
C MET A 301 11.68 -19.31 -8.05
N GLN A 302 12.45 -19.59 -7.00
CA GLN A 302 12.44 -20.85 -6.27
C GLN A 302 12.26 -20.62 -4.78
N ILE A 303 11.63 -21.56 -4.08
CA ILE A 303 11.60 -21.63 -2.60
C ILE A 303 12.29 -22.90 -2.18
N LEU A 304 13.29 -22.77 -1.31
CA LEU A 304 14.11 -23.88 -0.83
C LEU A 304 14.09 -23.96 0.70
N THR A 305 14.36 -25.15 1.22
CA THR A 305 14.73 -25.31 2.64
C THR A 305 16.19 -24.90 2.86
N GLY A 306 16.58 -24.66 4.11
CA GLY A 306 17.97 -24.36 4.48
C GLY A 306 18.98 -25.44 4.11
N GLU A 307 18.50 -26.67 3.84
CA GLU A 307 19.30 -27.81 3.35
C GLU A 307 19.35 -27.87 1.81
N GLY A 308 18.70 -26.92 1.10
CA GLY A 308 18.70 -26.83 -0.36
C GLY A 308 17.63 -27.67 -1.06
N LYS A 309 16.66 -28.25 -0.33
CA LYS A 309 15.53 -28.97 -0.94
C LYS A 309 14.54 -27.97 -1.52
N MET A 310 14.19 -28.11 -2.79
CA MET A 310 13.21 -27.28 -3.49
C MET A 310 11.78 -27.64 -3.05
N LEU A 311 11.02 -26.63 -2.62
CA LEU A 311 9.61 -26.71 -2.25
C LEU A 311 8.67 -26.14 -3.30
N TYR A 312 9.18 -25.21 -4.11
CA TYR A 312 8.36 -24.49 -5.09
C TYR A 312 9.23 -23.86 -6.18
N GLU A 313 8.68 -23.79 -7.38
CA GLU A 313 9.30 -23.10 -8.50
C GLU A 313 8.22 -22.43 -9.36
N GLU A 314 8.52 -21.22 -9.82
CA GLU A 314 7.67 -20.47 -10.75
C GLU A 314 8.51 -19.73 -11.77
N GLN A 315 8.05 -19.76 -13.03
CA GLN A 315 8.66 -19.05 -14.14
C GLN A 315 7.57 -18.38 -14.97
N ASP A 316 7.89 -17.22 -15.54
CA ASP A 316 7.00 -16.49 -16.44
C ASP A 316 7.83 -15.89 -17.61
N LYS A 317 7.20 -15.62 -18.75
CA LYS A 317 7.87 -14.98 -19.88
C LYS A 317 8.20 -13.52 -19.62
N ALA A 318 7.41 -12.85 -18.81
CA ALA A 318 7.61 -11.46 -18.39
C ALA A 318 8.29 -11.43 -17.00
N TYR A 319 7.52 -11.53 -15.95
CA TYR A 319 8.04 -11.53 -14.57
C TYR A 319 7.13 -12.33 -13.64
N VAL A 320 7.70 -12.81 -12.54
CA VAL A 320 7.02 -13.45 -11.43
C VAL A 320 6.97 -12.45 -10.28
N GLU A 321 5.80 -12.27 -9.69
CA GLU A 321 5.68 -11.45 -8.48
C GLU A 321 6.10 -12.24 -7.24
N VAL A 322 6.76 -11.58 -6.29
CA VAL A 322 6.98 -12.14 -4.96
C VAL A 322 5.61 -12.33 -4.31
N PRO A 323 5.23 -13.55 -3.89
CA PRO A 323 3.90 -13.79 -3.38
C PRO A 323 3.61 -13.00 -2.09
N ASP A 324 2.47 -12.32 -2.03
CA ASP A 324 1.99 -11.62 -0.84
C ASP A 324 1.66 -12.59 0.29
N THR A 325 1.20 -13.79 -0.07
CA THR A 325 0.93 -14.89 0.86
C THR A 325 1.91 -16.02 0.61
N TRP A 326 2.74 -16.27 1.60
CA TRP A 326 3.61 -17.44 1.72
C TRP A 326 3.68 -17.80 3.18
N GLN A 327 2.93 -18.82 3.60
CA GLN A 327 2.85 -19.25 4.99
C GLN A 327 2.77 -20.77 5.12
N PHE A 328 3.23 -21.28 6.25
CA PHE A 328 3.14 -22.71 6.57
C PHE A 328 2.00 -22.94 7.55
N ILE A 329 1.22 -24.01 7.30
CA ILE A 329 0.08 -24.42 8.11
C ILE A 329 0.21 -25.90 8.46
N THR A 330 -0.23 -26.29 9.64
CA THR A 330 -0.25 -27.70 10.06
C THR A 330 -1.64 -28.28 9.85
N VAL A 331 -1.80 -29.17 8.88
CA VAL A 331 -3.06 -29.85 8.55
C VAL A 331 -3.09 -31.23 9.18
N GLY A 332 -4.24 -31.62 9.74
CA GLY A 332 -4.40 -32.91 10.45
C GLY A 332 -4.18 -32.80 11.95
N LYS A 333 -4.19 -33.95 12.66
CA LYS A 333 -4.03 -34.03 14.13
C LYS A 333 -3.13 -35.16 14.54
N GLY A 334 -2.38 -34.96 15.62
CA GLY A 334 -1.50 -35.96 16.21
C GLY A 334 -0.47 -36.51 15.22
N LYS A 335 -0.29 -37.81 15.11
CA LYS A 335 0.68 -38.45 14.19
C LYS A 335 0.35 -38.27 12.70
N LYS A 336 -0.84 -37.75 12.36
CA LYS A 336 -1.27 -37.44 11.00
C LYS A 336 -1.14 -35.93 10.67
N ALA A 337 -0.61 -35.14 11.60
CA ALA A 337 -0.33 -33.75 11.35
C ALA A 337 0.79 -33.61 10.31
N GLN A 338 0.57 -32.80 9.28
CA GLN A 338 1.54 -32.55 8.22
C GLN A 338 1.63 -31.04 7.99
N GLU A 339 2.83 -30.56 7.86
CA GLU A 339 3.04 -29.18 7.40
C GLU A 339 2.77 -29.06 5.91
N GLN A 340 2.11 -27.99 5.54
CA GLN A 340 1.84 -27.64 4.16
C GLN A 340 2.11 -26.15 3.94
N MET A 341 2.52 -25.81 2.76
CA MET A 341 2.78 -24.43 2.35
C MET A 341 1.58 -23.86 1.59
N LEU A 342 1.02 -22.78 2.09
CA LEU A 342 0.00 -21.98 1.42
C LEU A 342 0.67 -20.82 0.71
N ILE A 343 0.42 -20.66 -0.60
CA ILE A 343 1.05 -19.66 -1.44
C ILE A 343 0.07 -19.08 -2.46
N THR A 344 0.23 -17.81 -2.80
CA THR A 344 -0.48 -17.17 -3.93
C THR A 344 0.41 -17.15 -5.17
N SER A 345 -0.20 -17.36 -6.33
CA SER A 345 0.51 -17.38 -7.62
C SER A 345 -0.43 -16.98 -8.77
N GLU A 346 0.13 -16.39 -9.84
CA GLU A 346 -0.57 -16.04 -11.09
C GLU A 346 -0.39 -17.08 -12.20
N ARG A 347 0.09 -18.28 -11.88
CA ARG A 347 0.48 -19.33 -12.86
C ARG A 347 -0.62 -19.79 -13.81
N ASP A 348 -1.89 -19.58 -13.45
CA ASP A 348 -3.04 -19.90 -14.31
C ASP A 348 -3.64 -18.67 -15.02
N GLY A 349 -2.95 -17.51 -14.95
CA GLY A 349 -3.36 -16.25 -15.56
C GLY A 349 -4.02 -15.25 -14.62
N TYR A 350 -4.43 -15.68 -13.42
CA TYR A 350 -4.96 -14.84 -12.35
C TYR A 350 -4.31 -15.24 -11.01
N ARG A 351 -4.26 -14.30 -10.06
CA ARG A 351 -3.72 -14.62 -8.74
C ARG A 351 -4.70 -15.49 -7.96
N HIS A 352 -4.27 -16.73 -7.66
CA HIS A 352 -5.02 -17.70 -6.88
C HIS A 352 -4.22 -18.30 -5.74
N ILE A 353 -4.91 -19.06 -4.87
CA ILE A 353 -4.36 -19.68 -3.66
C ILE A 353 -4.09 -21.15 -3.93
N TYR A 354 -2.86 -21.57 -3.63
CA TYR A 354 -2.37 -22.94 -3.81
C TYR A 354 -1.84 -23.52 -2.51
N LEU A 355 -1.97 -24.82 -2.36
CA LEU A 355 -1.47 -25.60 -1.22
C LEU A 355 -0.46 -26.62 -1.72
N TYR A 356 0.72 -26.65 -1.10
CA TYR A 356 1.82 -27.56 -1.41
C TYR A 356 2.20 -28.38 -0.17
N ASP A 357 2.66 -29.63 -0.38
CA ASP A 357 3.30 -30.40 0.69
C ASP A 357 4.78 -29.99 0.86
N MET A 358 5.42 -30.48 1.92
CA MET A 358 6.83 -30.24 2.19
C MET A 358 7.76 -31.07 1.29
N GLN A 359 7.23 -31.81 0.31
CA GLN A 359 7.95 -32.50 -0.74
C GLN A 359 7.96 -31.70 -2.07
N GLY A 360 7.23 -30.56 -2.11
CA GLY A 360 7.12 -29.71 -3.30
C GLY A 360 5.99 -30.13 -4.26
N ASN A 361 5.12 -31.06 -3.85
CA ASN A 361 3.98 -31.44 -4.67
C ASN A 361 2.80 -30.50 -4.41
N MET A 362 2.13 -30.07 -5.46
CA MET A 362 0.88 -29.32 -5.34
C MET A 362 -0.23 -30.23 -4.82
N VAL A 363 -0.68 -29.96 -3.60
CA VAL A 363 -1.80 -30.68 -2.98
C VAL A 363 -3.13 -30.22 -3.57
N LYS A 364 -3.29 -28.88 -3.76
CA LYS A 364 -4.56 -28.30 -4.16
C LYS A 364 -4.39 -26.88 -4.71
N GLN A 365 -5.11 -26.55 -5.78
CA GLN A 365 -5.50 -25.18 -6.09
C GLN A 365 -6.82 -24.90 -5.37
N ILE A 366 -6.83 -23.95 -4.42
CA ILE A 366 -7.99 -23.70 -3.55
C ILE A 366 -9.01 -22.80 -4.25
N THR A 367 -8.53 -21.76 -4.94
CA THR A 367 -9.38 -20.81 -5.69
C THR A 367 -9.03 -20.87 -7.17
N ALA A 368 -10.03 -20.64 -8.04
CA ALA A 368 -9.87 -20.58 -9.49
C ALA A 368 -10.95 -19.70 -10.12
N GLY A 369 -10.67 -19.12 -11.29
CA GLY A 369 -11.60 -18.30 -12.05
C GLY A 369 -10.90 -17.14 -12.77
N GLU A 370 -11.64 -16.40 -13.59
CA GLU A 370 -11.13 -15.21 -14.30
C GLU A 370 -11.20 -13.95 -13.41
N TRP A 371 -10.60 -14.02 -12.23
CA TRP A 371 -10.55 -12.97 -11.21
C TRP A 371 -9.38 -13.21 -10.25
N GLU A 372 -8.97 -12.18 -9.54
CA GLU A 372 -7.79 -12.20 -8.68
C GLU A 372 -8.14 -12.28 -7.19
N VAL A 373 -7.43 -13.11 -6.43
CA VAL A 373 -7.31 -13.00 -4.99
C VAL A 373 -6.48 -11.74 -4.67
N CYS A 374 -6.99 -10.88 -3.79
CA CYS A 374 -6.24 -9.72 -3.31
C CYS A 374 -5.36 -10.05 -2.11
N GLU A 375 -5.92 -10.81 -1.14
CA GLU A 375 -5.28 -11.10 0.13
C GLU A 375 -5.88 -12.36 0.77
N VAL A 376 -5.04 -13.16 1.44
CA VAL A 376 -5.50 -14.19 2.38
C VAL A 376 -5.62 -13.57 3.77
N ALA A 377 -6.85 -13.35 4.22
CA ALA A 377 -7.15 -12.64 5.46
C ALA A 377 -7.10 -13.51 6.72
N GLY A 378 -7.28 -14.84 6.57
CA GLY A 378 -7.22 -15.76 7.70
C GLY A 378 -7.33 -17.23 7.29
N VAL A 379 -6.74 -18.12 8.12
CA VAL A 379 -6.77 -19.57 7.92
C VAL A 379 -7.18 -20.26 9.21
N ASP A 380 -8.32 -20.96 9.18
CA ASP A 380 -8.84 -21.79 10.26
C ASP A 380 -8.73 -23.26 9.87
N VAL A 381 -7.55 -23.82 10.05
CA VAL A 381 -7.27 -25.22 9.73
C VAL A 381 -8.19 -26.18 10.49
N LYS A 382 -8.52 -25.85 11.75
CA LYS A 382 -9.35 -26.69 12.62
C LYS A 382 -10.76 -26.93 12.04
N ASN A 383 -11.33 -25.90 11.42
CA ASN A 383 -12.69 -25.93 10.85
C ASN A 383 -12.67 -26.02 9.31
N ASN A 384 -11.52 -26.32 8.69
CA ASN A 384 -11.34 -26.40 7.25
C ASN A 384 -11.82 -25.14 6.54
N ARG A 385 -11.35 -23.95 6.94
CA ARG A 385 -11.76 -22.66 6.38
C ARG A 385 -10.56 -21.78 6.05
N LEU A 386 -10.71 -21.04 4.95
CA LEU A 386 -9.81 -20.00 4.51
C LEU A 386 -10.66 -18.78 4.17
N TYR A 387 -10.19 -17.61 4.60
CA TYR A 387 -10.83 -16.32 4.34
C TYR A 387 -9.91 -15.48 3.46
N TYR A 388 -10.48 -14.89 2.42
CA TYR A 388 -9.73 -14.11 1.46
C TYR A 388 -10.56 -12.97 0.90
N THR A 389 -9.89 -11.96 0.36
CA THR A 389 -10.52 -10.93 -0.45
C THR A 389 -10.17 -11.13 -1.92
N SER A 390 -11.10 -10.79 -2.82
CA SER A 390 -10.93 -10.98 -4.26
C SER A 390 -11.67 -9.94 -5.10
N ARG A 391 -11.36 -9.93 -6.40
CA ARG A 391 -11.99 -9.12 -7.44
C ARG A 391 -13.10 -9.87 -8.20
N GLU A 392 -13.62 -10.96 -7.69
CA GLU A 392 -14.60 -11.78 -8.43
C GLU A 392 -15.96 -11.09 -8.65
N ASP A 393 -16.28 -10.03 -7.90
CA ASP A 393 -17.47 -9.19 -8.14
C ASP A 393 -17.16 -7.96 -9.01
N GLY A 394 -16.19 -8.07 -9.89
CA GLY A 394 -15.73 -7.03 -10.81
C GLY A 394 -14.44 -6.36 -10.38
N ALA A 395 -13.63 -5.99 -11.36
CA ALA A 395 -12.27 -5.49 -11.16
C ALA A 395 -12.15 -4.29 -10.20
N ILE A 396 -13.17 -3.44 -10.12
CA ILE A 396 -13.17 -2.25 -9.25
C ILE A 396 -13.58 -2.54 -7.81
N ASN A 397 -14.13 -3.72 -7.51
CA ASN A 397 -14.60 -4.11 -6.18
C ASN A 397 -13.58 -5.04 -5.49
N LYS A 398 -13.59 -5.05 -4.18
CA LYS A 398 -12.82 -5.98 -3.35
C LYS A 398 -13.77 -6.61 -2.32
N SER A 399 -14.16 -7.83 -2.58
CA SER A 399 -15.14 -8.58 -1.78
C SER A 399 -14.47 -9.58 -0.84
N LEU A 400 -15.12 -9.87 0.29
CA LEU A 400 -14.65 -10.81 1.29
C LEU A 400 -15.36 -12.17 1.13
N TYR A 401 -14.57 -13.23 1.08
CA TYR A 401 -15.04 -14.62 0.91
C TYR A 401 -14.48 -15.58 1.95
N MET A 402 -15.20 -16.63 2.19
CA MET A 402 -14.77 -17.84 2.90
C MET A 402 -14.86 -19.04 1.96
N ILE A 403 -13.86 -19.93 2.02
CA ILE A 403 -13.83 -21.21 1.29
C ILE A 403 -13.17 -22.27 2.15
N GLY A 404 -13.48 -23.56 1.91
CA GLY A 404 -12.73 -24.66 2.54
C GLY A 404 -11.31 -24.79 1.97
N LEU A 405 -10.35 -25.25 2.78
CA LEU A 405 -9.01 -25.62 2.30
C LEU A 405 -9.04 -26.70 1.21
N ASP A 406 -10.16 -27.45 1.15
CA ASP A 406 -10.45 -28.40 0.08
C ASP A 406 -11.03 -27.76 -1.19
N GLY A 407 -11.17 -26.44 -1.22
CA GLY A 407 -11.74 -25.68 -2.35
C GLY A 407 -13.26 -25.73 -2.44
N LYS A 408 -13.96 -26.21 -1.40
CA LYS A 408 -15.43 -26.31 -1.41
C LYS A 408 -16.11 -25.34 -0.46
N GLY A 409 -17.41 -25.18 -0.60
CA GLY A 409 -18.24 -24.39 0.32
C GLY A 409 -17.94 -22.89 0.29
N LYS A 410 -17.59 -22.35 -0.87
CA LYS A 410 -17.37 -20.90 -1.05
C LYS A 410 -18.60 -20.11 -0.64
N LYS A 411 -18.40 -19.05 0.14
CA LYS A 411 -19.46 -18.15 0.62
C LYS A 411 -18.94 -16.71 0.62
N CYS A 412 -19.73 -15.80 0.04
CA CYS A 412 -19.52 -14.37 0.17
C CYS A 412 -19.89 -13.90 1.58
N LEU A 413 -19.04 -13.06 2.17
CA LEU A 413 -19.20 -12.47 3.50
C LEU A 413 -19.42 -10.95 3.46
N ASN A 414 -19.65 -10.39 2.28
CA ASN A 414 -20.02 -8.98 2.13
C ASN A 414 -21.32 -8.68 2.88
N TYR A 415 -21.55 -7.42 3.19
CA TYR A 415 -22.80 -6.98 3.82
C TYR A 415 -24.01 -7.32 2.96
N THR A 416 -25.08 -7.68 3.64
CA THR A 416 -26.42 -7.81 3.09
C THR A 416 -27.20 -6.51 3.30
N GLN A 417 -28.34 -6.35 2.63
CA GLN A 417 -29.25 -5.22 2.88
C GLN A 417 -29.68 -5.11 4.36
N LYS A 418 -29.81 -6.26 5.05
CA LYS A 418 -30.11 -6.29 6.48
C LYS A 418 -28.97 -5.72 7.33
N ASP A 419 -27.72 -6.02 6.96
CA ASP A 419 -26.54 -5.49 7.67
C ASP A 419 -26.47 -3.97 7.50
N VAL A 420 -26.76 -3.48 6.30
CA VAL A 420 -26.82 -2.03 6.02
C VAL A 420 -27.91 -1.35 6.84
N ALA A 421 -29.11 -1.95 6.92
CA ALA A 421 -30.17 -1.41 7.76
C ALA A 421 -29.74 -1.29 9.24
N ASN A 422 -28.96 -2.26 9.75
CA ASN A 422 -28.43 -2.23 11.11
C ASN A 422 -27.35 -1.15 11.32
N LEU A 423 -26.60 -0.79 10.28
CA LEU A 423 -25.60 0.27 10.33
C LEU A 423 -26.22 1.66 10.60
N TYR A 424 -27.49 1.85 10.21
CA TYR A 424 -28.15 3.17 10.22
C TYR A 424 -29.29 3.31 11.24
N MET A 425 -29.62 2.27 12.02
CA MET A 425 -30.83 2.24 12.86
C MET A 425 -30.64 2.68 14.33
N LYS A 426 -29.47 3.18 14.76
CA LYS A 426 -29.32 3.62 16.16
C LYS A 426 -28.67 4.99 16.28
N GLN A 427 -29.53 6.00 16.43
CA GLN A 427 -29.21 7.18 17.26
C GLN A 427 -29.94 7.07 18.58
N GLU A 428 -29.27 7.38 19.69
CA GLU A 428 -29.85 7.40 21.03
C GLU A 428 -30.92 8.52 21.23
N ASP A 429 -30.98 9.48 20.29
CA ASP A 429 -31.89 10.64 20.32
C ASP A 429 -33.11 10.54 19.39
N GLY A 430 -33.29 9.41 18.70
CA GLY A 430 -34.49 9.17 17.86
C GLY A 430 -34.53 9.93 16.54
N HIS A 431 -33.52 10.69 16.16
CA HIS A 431 -33.44 11.32 14.84
C HIS A 431 -32.84 10.36 13.81
N MET A 432 -33.70 9.87 12.91
CA MET A 432 -33.24 9.18 11.69
C MET A 432 -32.77 10.24 10.71
N VAL A 433 -31.47 10.36 10.53
CA VAL A 433 -30.96 11.04 9.33
C VAL A 433 -31.21 10.08 8.17
N THR A 434 -32.17 10.43 7.34
CA THR A 434 -32.44 9.75 6.08
C THR A 434 -31.27 10.03 5.14
N THR A 435 -30.23 9.24 5.26
CA THR A 435 -29.18 9.09 4.23
C THR A 435 -29.76 8.42 2.97
N SER A 436 -31.07 8.56 2.76
CA SER A 436 -31.81 7.95 1.67
C SER A 436 -31.25 8.26 0.29
N GLN A 437 -30.62 9.40 0.11
CA GLN A 437 -30.01 9.77 -1.18
C GLN A 437 -28.64 9.10 -1.44
N LEU A 438 -27.81 8.91 -0.41
CA LEU A 438 -26.56 8.14 -0.52
C LEU A 438 -26.83 6.63 -0.63
N MET A 439 -27.93 6.15 -0.04
CA MET A 439 -28.29 4.74 0.05
C MET A 439 -28.95 4.16 -1.19
N ASN A 440 -29.78 4.93 -1.90
CA ASN A 440 -30.71 4.37 -2.87
C ASN A 440 -30.08 3.74 -4.13
N SER A 441 -28.84 4.09 -4.51
CA SER A 441 -28.22 3.50 -5.70
C SER A 441 -27.15 2.43 -5.38
N ALA A 442 -26.44 2.54 -4.26
CA ALA A 442 -25.39 1.59 -3.90
C ALA A 442 -25.94 0.34 -3.19
N PHE A 443 -27.10 0.44 -2.52
CA PHE A 443 -27.64 -0.60 -1.67
C PHE A 443 -28.87 -1.33 -2.24
N SER A 444 -29.18 -1.13 -3.51
CA SER A 444 -30.28 -1.86 -4.21
C SER A 444 -29.90 -3.29 -4.61
N GLN A 445 -28.63 -3.66 -4.53
CA GLN A 445 -28.13 -4.99 -4.89
C GLN A 445 -28.26 -5.97 -3.71
N PRO A 446 -28.49 -7.27 -3.97
CA PRO A 446 -28.57 -8.29 -2.92
C PRO A 446 -27.27 -8.45 -2.13
N VAL A 447 -26.14 -8.13 -2.74
CA VAL A 447 -24.80 -8.07 -2.12
C VAL A 447 -24.29 -6.65 -2.26
N ILE A 448 -23.79 -6.08 -1.16
CA ILE A 448 -23.28 -4.71 -1.14
C ILE A 448 -21.85 -4.70 -1.68
N LEU A 449 -21.65 -4.02 -2.80
CA LEU A 449 -20.35 -3.89 -3.44
C LEU A 449 -19.54 -2.72 -2.87
N GLY A 450 -18.23 -2.85 -2.91
CA GLY A 450 -17.29 -1.85 -2.40
C GLY A 450 -15.94 -2.49 -2.12
N THR A 451 -15.26 -1.98 -1.11
CA THR A 451 -13.95 -2.49 -0.67
C THR A 451 -14.07 -3.00 0.77
N TYR A 452 -13.82 -4.29 0.94
CA TYR A 452 -13.81 -4.99 2.21
C TYR A 452 -12.38 -5.37 2.61
N ASN A 453 -12.06 -5.16 3.90
CA ASN A 453 -10.87 -5.69 4.56
C ASN A 453 -11.33 -6.37 5.85
N ALA A 454 -10.61 -7.42 6.27
CA ALA A 454 -10.97 -8.17 7.48
C ALA A 454 -9.71 -8.50 8.30
N THR A 455 -9.75 -8.15 9.60
CA THR A 455 -8.73 -8.53 10.57
C THR A 455 -9.30 -9.62 11.46
N PHE A 456 -8.78 -10.84 11.32
CA PHE A 456 -9.27 -12.01 12.06
C PHE A 456 -8.65 -12.14 13.43
N SER A 457 -9.44 -12.66 14.37
CA SER A 457 -8.97 -13.11 15.68
C SER A 457 -8.08 -14.36 15.55
N ASN A 458 -7.22 -14.62 16.54
CA ASN A 458 -6.51 -15.87 16.62
C ASN A 458 -7.49 -17.06 16.58
N GLY A 459 -7.23 -18.03 15.69
CA GLY A 459 -8.15 -19.13 15.43
C GLY A 459 -9.41 -18.75 14.66
N CYS A 460 -9.49 -17.54 14.10
CA CYS A 460 -10.53 -17.08 13.19
C CYS A 460 -11.98 -17.24 13.67
N LYS A 461 -12.23 -17.10 14.98
CA LYS A 461 -13.60 -17.15 15.53
C LYS A 461 -14.40 -15.89 15.21
N TYR A 462 -13.71 -14.77 15.15
CA TYR A 462 -14.27 -13.43 14.90
C TYR A 462 -13.39 -12.69 13.90
N TYR A 463 -13.94 -11.62 13.34
CA TYR A 463 -13.16 -10.64 12.59
C TYR A 463 -13.76 -9.24 12.70
N ILE A 464 -12.90 -8.25 12.60
CA ILE A 464 -13.29 -6.85 12.42
C ILE A 464 -13.21 -6.56 10.92
N CYS A 465 -14.35 -6.19 10.35
CA CYS A 465 -14.49 -5.80 8.96
C CYS A 465 -14.38 -4.29 8.81
N THR A 466 -13.59 -3.83 7.86
CA THR A 466 -13.60 -2.44 7.38
C THR A 466 -14.23 -2.43 5.99
N TYR A 467 -15.29 -1.67 5.82
CA TYR A 467 -15.97 -1.49 4.55
C TYR A 467 -16.01 -0.02 4.15
N SER A 468 -15.81 0.25 2.88
CA SER A 468 -16.09 1.54 2.25
C SER A 468 -16.50 1.34 0.79
N ASN A 469 -17.05 2.39 0.19
CA ASN A 469 -17.16 2.48 -1.27
C ASN A 469 -16.76 3.88 -1.75
N ALA A 470 -16.82 4.11 -3.05
CA ALA A 470 -16.32 5.36 -3.65
C ALA A 470 -16.98 6.64 -3.09
N ASN A 471 -18.20 6.53 -2.54
CA ASN A 471 -19.01 7.65 -2.06
C ASN A 471 -19.36 7.52 -0.57
N PHE A 472 -18.79 6.55 0.12
CA PHE A 472 -19.13 6.25 1.50
C PHE A 472 -17.87 5.99 2.34
N PRO A 473 -17.68 6.74 3.46
CA PRO A 473 -16.49 6.63 4.27
C PRO A 473 -16.39 5.28 4.99
N PRO A 474 -15.20 4.91 5.52
CA PRO A 474 -15.00 3.63 6.17
C PRO A 474 -15.92 3.41 7.36
N VAL A 475 -16.49 2.22 7.46
CA VAL A 475 -17.19 1.73 8.65
C VAL A 475 -16.50 0.48 9.17
N TYR A 476 -16.49 0.32 10.49
CA TYR A 476 -15.84 -0.77 11.19
C TYR A 476 -16.88 -1.59 11.93
N THR A 477 -16.96 -2.87 11.64
CA THR A 477 -17.95 -3.78 12.21
C THR A 477 -17.32 -5.06 12.70
N LEU A 478 -17.87 -5.62 13.74
CA LEU A 478 -17.45 -6.86 14.35
C LEU A 478 -18.35 -8.01 13.89
N HIS A 479 -17.76 -9.12 13.49
CA HIS A 479 -18.44 -10.28 12.95
C HIS A 479 -17.96 -11.58 13.58
N ASN A 480 -18.83 -12.59 13.60
CA ASN A 480 -18.39 -13.97 13.82
C ASN A 480 -17.81 -14.60 12.53
N ALA A 481 -17.16 -15.76 12.67
CA ALA A 481 -16.54 -16.51 11.58
C ALA A 481 -17.46 -16.84 10.39
N GLN A 482 -18.76 -16.83 10.55
CA GLN A 482 -19.75 -17.12 9.51
C GLN A 482 -20.28 -15.87 8.79
N GLY A 483 -19.77 -14.68 9.17
CA GLY A 483 -20.16 -13.40 8.56
C GLY A 483 -21.35 -12.70 9.23
N LYS A 484 -21.86 -13.22 10.35
CA LYS A 484 -22.93 -12.52 11.07
C LYS A 484 -22.34 -11.30 11.78
N MET A 485 -22.87 -10.11 11.47
CA MET A 485 -22.54 -8.87 12.18
C MET A 485 -23.01 -8.95 13.62
N LEU A 486 -22.11 -8.66 14.57
CA LEU A 486 -22.35 -8.65 16.01
C LEU A 486 -22.51 -7.23 16.52
N LYS A 487 -21.67 -6.31 16.04
CA LYS A 487 -21.66 -4.91 16.51
C LYS A 487 -21.08 -3.98 15.46
N VAL A 488 -21.56 -2.75 15.43
CA VAL A 488 -20.91 -1.61 14.75
C VAL A 488 -19.94 -0.97 15.74
N LEU A 489 -18.66 -0.87 15.36
CA LEU A 489 -17.60 -0.28 16.19
C LEU A 489 -17.42 1.21 15.90
N GLU A 490 -17.41 1.58 14.61
CA GLU A 490 -17.31 2.96 14.15
C GLU A 490 -18.00 3.09 12.78
N GLN A 491 -18.89 4.03 12.63
CA GLN A 491 -19.63 4.25 11.37
C GLN A 491 -19.31 5.58 10.68
N ASN A 492 -18.44 6.40 11.27
CA ASN A 492 -18.06 7.72 10.74
C ASN A 492 -19.27 8.63 10.44
N PHE A 493 -20.26 8.60 11.31
CA PHE A 493 -21.50 9.38 11.13
C PHE A 493 -21.20 10.89 11.01
N ASP A 494 -20.35 11.44 11.89
CA ASP A 494 -19.98 12.86 11.84
C ASP A 494 -19.36 13.25 10.49
N LEU A 495 -18.57 12.34 9.88
CA LEU A 495 -17.96 12.58 8.58
C LEU A 495 -19.01 12.50 7.47
N GLN A 496 -19.94 11.55 7.54
CA GLN A 496 -21.03 11.47 6.58
C GLN A 496 -21.90 12.75 6.61
N GLN A 497 -22.17 13.26 7.81
CA GLN A 497 -22.92 14.53 7.96
C GLN A 497 -22.14 15.70 7.34
N LYS A 498 -20.83 15.82 7.60
CA LYS A 498 -20.00 16.83 6.97
C LYS A 498 -19.99 16.69 5.44
N MET A 499 -19.86 15.48 4.91
CA MET A 499 -19.94 15.25 3.46
C MET A 499 -21.26 15.74 2.88
N ALA A 500 -22.37 15.58 3.59
CA ALA A 500 -23.66 16.09 3.19
C ALA A 500 -23.75 17.61 3.30
N ASP A 501 -23.25 18.22 4.38
CA ASP A 501 -23.24 19.68 4.62
C ASP A 501 -22.39 20.43 3.58
N PHE A 502 -21.28 19.82 3.16
CA PHE A 502 -20.41 20.34 2.08
C PHE A 502 -20.88 19.96 0.68
N GLY A 503 -21.97 19.18 0.56
CA GLY A 503 -22.52 18.78 -0.74
C GLY A 503 -21.53 18.02 -1.63
N THR A 504 -20.76 17.09 -1.04
CA THR A 504 -19.72 16.37 -1.79
C THR A 504 -20.26 15.66 -3.04
N CYS A 505 -19.57 15.84 -4.17
CA CYS A 505 -19.96 15.27 -5.45
C CYS A 505 -19.76 13.76 -5.50
N ARG A 506 -20.56 13.08 -6.29
CA ARG A 506 -20.47 11.61 -6.42
C ARG A 506 -19.42 11.21 -7.45
N LYS A 507 -18.62 10.21 -7.08
CA LYS A 507 -17.81 9.46 -8.03
C LYS A 507 -18.69 8.44 -8.74
N THR A 508 -18.72 8.49 -10.06
CA THR A 508 -19.53 7.60 -10.92
C THR A 508 -18.60 6.78 -11.82
N PHE A 509 -18.83 5.47 -11.89
CA PHE A 509 -18.02 4.56 -12.69
C PHE A 509 -18.61 4.35 -14.08
N SER A 510 -17.74 4.22 -15.06
CA SER A 510 -18.06 3.91 -16.45
C SER A 510 -16.91 3.13 -17.10
N THR A 511 -17.09 2.76 -18.36
CA THR A 511 -16.02 2.19 -19.18
C THR A 511 -15.99 2.87 -20.54
N PHE A 512 -14.84 2.85 -21.21
CA PHE A 512 -14.73 3.16 -22.63
C PHE A 512 -13.90 2.08 -23.33
N THR A 513 -14.10 1.94 -24.63
CA THR A 513 -13.37 0.97 -25.46
C THR A 513 -12.35 1.69 -26.31
N THR A 514 -11.09 1.29 -26.21
CA THR A 514 -10.00 1.79 -27.04
C THR A 514 -10.18 1.42 -28.51
N SER A 515 -9.45 2.08 -29.39
CA SER A 515 -9.44 1.77 -30.83
C SER A 515 -9.00 0.33 -31.12
N ARG A 516 -8.27 -0.29 -30.22
CA ARG A 516 -7.84 -1.70 -30.29
C ARG A 516 -8.85 -2.69 -29.69
N GLY A 517 -10.01 -2.21 -29.23
CA GLY A 517 -11.07 -3.06 -28.68
C GLY A 517 -10.89 -3.43 -27.21
N THR A 518 -9.97 -2.82 -26.48
CA THR A 518 -9.79 -3.02 -25.04
C THR A 518 -10.75 -2.10 -24.27
N GLU A 519 -11.63 -2.69 -23.44
CA GLU A 519 -12.45 -1.92 -22.51
C GLU A 519 -11.64 -1.50 -21.30
N LEU A 520 -11.68 -0.23 -20.91
CA LEU A 520 -10.96 0.36 -19.77
C LEU A 520 -11.94 0.95 -18.77
N ASN A 521 -11.68 0.70 -17.49
CA ASN A 521 -12.48 1.25 -16.39
C ASN A 521 -12.15 2.71 -16.16
N CYS A 522 -13.17 3.54 -15.89
CA CYS A 522 -13.04 4.95 -15.56
C CYS A 522 -13.97 5.35 -14.42
N TYR A 523 -13.70 6.52 -13.85
CA TYR A 523 -14.68 7.25 -13.07
C TYR A 523 -14.70 8.72 -13.45
N THR A 524 -15.81 9.38 -13.14
CA THR A 524 -15.97 10.84 -13.21
C THR A 524 -16.54 11.38 -11.91
N ILE A 525 -16.17 12.62 -11.59
CA ILE A 525 -16.78 13.46 -10.56
C ILE A 525 -17.26 14.71 -11.28
N LEU A 526 -18.56 14.94 -11.27
CA LEU A 526 -19.23 16.06 -11.95
C LEU A 526 -19.46 17.20 -10.97
N PRO A 527 -19.55 18.47 -11.46
CA PRO A 527 -19.99 19.61 -10.67
C PRO A 527 -21.30 19.35 -9.93
N PRO A 528 -21.53 19.93 -8.74
CA PRO A 528 -22.77 19.73 -7.99
C PRO A 528 -24.01 20.27 -8.70
N ASP A 529 -23.86 21.31 -9.52
CA ASP A 529 -24.89 21.95 -10.37
C ASP A 529 -24.75 21.51 -11.83
N PHE A 530 -24.30 20.28 -12.07
CA PHE A 530 -24.07 19.74 -13.41
C PHE A 530 -25.31 19.89 -14.30
N ASP A 531 -25.08 20.42 -15.50
CA ASP A 531 -26.08 20.69 -16.53
C ASP A 531 -25.54 20.14 -17.86
N GLU A 532 -26.23 19.15 -18.43
CA GLU A 532 -25.79 18.46 -19.66
C GLU A 532 -25.79 19.36 -20.91
N ASP A 533 -26.45 20.52 -20.85
CA ASP A 533 -26.47 21.53 -21.91
C ASP A 533 -25.27 22.47 -21.84
N LYS A 534 -24.47 22.45 -20.79
CA LYS A 534 -23.23 23.21 -20.62
C LYS A 534 -22.01 22.40 -21.01
N GLN A 535 -20.92 23.11 -21.31
CA GLN A 535 -19.61 22.49 -21.56
C GLN A 535 -18.63 22.80 -20.43
N TYR A 536 -17.99 21.76 -19.90
CA TYR A 536 -17.05 21.82 -18.78
C TYR A 536 -15.63 21.46 -19.21
N PRO A 537 -14.60 22.08 -18.60
CA PRO A 537 -13.24 21.57 -18.68
C PRO A 537 -13.13 20.25 -17.95
N VAL A 538 -12.25 19.35 -18.39
CA VAL A 538 -11.97 18.10 -17.69
C VAL A 538 -10.51 18.01 -17.27
N LEU A 539 -10.27 17.66 -16.00
CA LEU A 539 -8.96 17.30 -15.47
C LEU A 539 -8.90 15.77 -15.29
N ILE A 540 -8.01 15.12 -16.01
CA ILE A 540 -7.79 13.68 -15.94
C ILE A 540 -6.66 13.40 -14.96
N TYR A 541 -6.93 12.60 -13.92
CA TYR A 541 -5.91 12.02 -13.04
C TYR A 541 -5.41 10.70 -13.61
N VAL A 542 -4.10 10.49 -13.60
CA VAL A 542 -3.49 9.24 -14.01
C VAL A 542 -2.40 8.80 -13.03
N TYR A 543 -2.27 7.48 -12.85
CA TYR A 543 -1.07 6.86 -12.34
C TYR A 543 -0.48 5.92 -13.42
N GLY A 544 -1.15 4.84 -13.77
CA GLY A 544 -0.84 3.97 -14.90
C GLY A 544 0.32 2.98 -14.70
N GLY A 545 1.01 3.01 -13.55
CA GLY A 545 2.14 2.12 -13.28
C GLY A 545 1.74 0.64 -13.26
N PRO A 546 2.65 -0.28 -13.65
CA PRO A 546 2.37 -1.71 -13.73
C PRO A 546 1.78 -2.28 -12.44
N GLY A 547 0.67 -3.02 -12.58
CA GLY A 547 -0.04 -3.65 -11.47
C GLY A 547 -0.81 -2.69 -10.54
N ASN A 548 -0.67 -1.37 -10.69
CA ASN A 548 -1.40 -0.41 -9.88
C ASN A 548 -2.83 -0.20 -10.41
N GLN A 549 -3.77 0.15 -9.52
CA GLN A 549 -5.17 0.39 -9.87
C GLN A 549 -5.69 1.64 -9.17
N GLN A 550 -6.25 2.59 -9.92
CA GLN A 550 -6.82 3.84 -9.41
C GLN A 550 -8.34 3.86 -9.47
N VAL A 551 -8.92 3.18 -10.44
CA VAL A 551 -10.38 3.08 -10.58
C VAL A 551 -10.88 1.95 -9.69
N THR A 552 -11.13 2.29 -8.42
CA THR A 552 -11.60 1.35 -7.40
C THR A 552 -12.84 1.86 -6.70
N ASN A 553 -13.74 0.95 -6.35
CA ASN A 553 -14.93 1.25 -5.53
C ASN A 553 -14.54 1.29 -4.04
N SER A 554 -13.69 2.26 -3.72
CA SER A 554 -13.18 2.51 -2.38
C SER A 554 -13.25 4.01 -2.05
N TYR A 555 -13.35 4.31 -0.76
CA TYR A 555 -13.27 5.68 -0.29
C TYR A 555 -11.89 6.27 -0.56
N GLY A 556 -11.88 7.44 -1.18
CA GLY A 556 -10.68 8.25 -1.32
C GLY A 556 -10.45 9.11 -0.09
N TYR A 557 -9.21 9.57 0.11
CA TYR A 557 -8.88 10.44 1.24
C TYR A 557 -8.71 11.90 0.77
N SER A 558 -7.58 12.51 1.04
CA SER A 558 -7.34 13.94 0.78
C SER A 558 -7.54 14.36 -0.67
N ASP A 559 -7.04 13.56 -1.64
CA ASP A 559 -7.20 13.87 -3.07
C ASP A 559 -8.67 13.81 -3.52
N TYR A 560 -9.46 12.91 -2.92
CA TYR A 560 -10.89 12.82 -3.16
C TYR A 560 -11.60 14.15 -2.87
N TYR A 561 -11.27 14.83 -1.76
CA TYR A 561 -11.85 16.11 -1.41
C TYR A 561 -11.30 17.25 -2.26
N TRP A 562 -10.05 17.19 -2.71
CA TRP A 562 -9.53 18.13 -3.67
C TRP A 562 -10.25 18.04 -5.02
N TYR A 563 -10.57 16.83 -5.47
CA TYR A 563 -11.39 16.65 -6.69
C TYR A 563 -12.80 17.21 -6.53
N HIS A 564 -13.41 17.05 -5.34
CA HIS A 564 -14.70 17.68 -5.05
C HIS A 564 -14.61 19.21 -5.08
N MET A 565 -13.58 19.79 -4.49
CA MET A 565 -13.32 21.23 -4.53
C MET A 565 -13.17 21.73 -5.98
N LEU A 566 -12.47 20.98 -6.84
CA LEU A 566 -12.37 21.32 -8.26
C LEU A 566 -13.73 21.18 -8.97
N ALA A 567 -14.52 20.19 -8.63
CA ALA A 567 -15.87 20.03 -9.18
C ALA A 567 -16.79 21.19 -8.76
N GLU A 568 -16.72 21.68 -7.52
CA GLU A 568 -17.42 22.89 -7.06
C GLU A 568 -17.02 24.13 -7.86
N LYS A 569 -15.79 24.18 -8.40
CA LYS A 569 -15.29 25.25 -9.26
C LYS A 569 -15.67 25.07 -10.74
N GLY A 570 -16.46 24.04 -11.06
CA GLY A 570 -16.97 23.80 -12.40
C GLY A 570 -16.06 22.93 -13.29
N TYR A 571 -15.12 22.18 -12.72
CA TYR A 571 -14.32 21.20 -13.45
C TYR A 571 -14.94 19.80 -13.35
N VAL A 572 -14.92 19.07 -14.44
CA VAL A 572 -15.10 17.61 -14.38
C VAL A 572 -13.75 16.98 -14.00
N VAL A 573 -13.74 16.11 -13.02
CA VAL A 573 -12.55 15.32 -12.70
C VAL A 573 -12.77 13.88 -13.15
N ALA A 574 -11.83 13.32 -13.92
CA ALA A 574 -11.90 11.98 -14.45
C ALA A 574 -10.64 11.19 -14.13
N CYS A 575 -10.77 9.86 -14.16
CA CYS A 575 -9.65 8.94 -14.03
C CYS A 575 -9.96 7.68 -14.85
N PHE A 576 -8.91 7.01 -15.32
CA PHE A 576 -9.03 5.71 -15.98
C PHE A 576 -7.86 4.81 -15.57
N ASP A 577 -8.06 3.50 -15.68
CA ASP A 577 -7.00 2.50 -15.57
C ASP A 577 -6.71 1.91 -16.95
N GLY A 578 -5.53 2.24 -17.49
CA GLY A 578 -5.05 1.76 -18.80
C GLY A 578 -4.52 0.34 -18.76
N ARG A 579 -4.09 -0.16 -19.92
CA ARG A 579 -3.37 -1.44 -20.03
C ARG A 579 -2.10 -1.41 -19.17
N GLY A 580 -1.77 -2.55 -18.56
CA GLY A 580 -0.68 -2.65 -17.59
C GLY A 580 -1.09 -2.52 -16.13
N THR A 581 -2.28 -1.95 -15.84
CA THR A 581 -2.79 -1.81 -14.47
C THR A 581 -3.30 -3.14 -13.90
N GLY A 582 -3.54 -3.20 -12.57
CA GLY A 582 -3.94 -4.40 -11.85
C GLY A 582 -5.44 -4.70 -11.88
N GLY A 583 -5.84 -5.80 -11.22
CA GLY A 583 -7.23 -6.19 -10.98
C GLY A 583 -7.90 -6.95 -12.12
N ARG A 584 -7.18 -7.24 -13.22
CA ARG A 584 -7.72 -7.84 -14.45
C ARG A 584 -6.90 -9.04 -14.98
N GLY A 585 -6.09 -9.65 -14.11
CA GLY A 585 -5.26 -10.80 -14.44
C GLY A 585 -3.91 -10.47 -15.06
N ALA A 586 -3.04 -11.47 -15.08
CA ALA A 586 -1.64 -11.34 -15.52
C ALA A 586 -1.53 -10.90 -16.99
N ALA A 587 -2.39 -11.43 -17.87
CA ALA A 587 -2.37 -11.08 -19.29
C ALA A 587 -2.66 -9.59 -19.55
N PHE A 588 -3.55 -8.97 -18.77
CA PHE A 588 -3.82 -7.54 -18.85
C PHE A 588 -2.67 -6.71 -18.25
N LYS A 589 -2.20 -7.11 -17.06
CA LYS A 589 -1.15 -6.42 -16.32
C LYS A 589 0.19 -6.42 -17.05
N LYS A 590 0.55 -7.52 -17.71
CA LYS A 590 1.86 -7.69 -18.35
C LYS A 590 1.92 -7.20 -19.82
N GLN A 591 0.86 -6.54 -20.33
CA GLN A 591 0.87 -6.02 -21.72
C GLN A 591 1.95 -4.96 -21.95
N THR A 592 2.34 -4.21 -20.94
CA THR A 592 3.35 -3.15 -21.02
C THR A 592 4.78 -3.63 -20.73
N TYR A 593 4.96 -4.93 -20.51
CA TYR A 593 6.28 -5.52 -20.27
C TYR A 593 7.22 -5.29 -21.47
N GLY A 594 8.41 -4.78 -21.18
CA GLY A 594 9.44 -4.46 -22.16
C GLY A 594 9.27 -3.11 -22.86
N ASP A 595 8.12 -2.41 -22.71
CA ASP A 595 7.81 -1.17 -23.42
C ASP A 595 6.93 -0.21 -22.58
N MET A 596 7.35 0.06 -21.33
CA MET A 596 6.62 0.97 -20.44
C MET A 596 6.48 2.36 -21.04
N GLY A 597 5.28 2.92 -20.90
CA GLY A 597 4.92 4.26 -21.36
C GLY A 597 4.29 4.32 -22.74
N HIS A 598 4.47 3.29 -23.58
CA HIS A 598 3.88 3.27 -24.93
C HIS A 598 2.35 3.12 -24.84
N MET A 599 1.91 1.95 -24.35
CA MET A 599 0.47 1.65 -24.29
C MET A 599 -0.26 2.54 -23.28
N GLU A 600 0.37 2.85 -22.16
CA GLU A 600 -0.17 3.74 -21.14
C GLU A 600 -0.45 5.14 -21.70
N CYS A 601 0.48 5.68 -22.49
CA CYS A 601 0.32 6.97 -23.16
C CYS A 601 -0.74 6.94 -24.27
N GLU A 602 -0.78 5.85 -25.07
CA GLU A 602 -1.82 5.62 -26.07
C GLU A 602 -3.20 5.62 -25.39
N ASP A 603 -3.37 4.85 -24.30
CA ASP A 603 -4.61 4.77 -23.56
C ASP A 603 -5.01 6.12 -22.93
N ALA A 604 -4.04 6.93 -22.45
CA ALA A 604 -4.30 8.25 -21.93
C ALA A 604 -4.82 9.23 -23.00
N ILE A 605 -4.25 9.19 -24.18
CA ILE A 605 -4.70 10.00 -25.34
C ILE A 605 -6.09 9.54 -25.80
N GLU A 606 -6.33 8.24 -25.86
CA GLU A 606 -7.65 7.69 -26.24
C GLU A 606 -8.72 7.99 -25.18
N ALA A 607 -8.40 7.91 -23.88
CA ALA A 607 -9.29 8.30 -22.82
C ALA A 607 -9.70 9.78 -22.91
N ALA A 608 -8.73 10.66 -23.13
CA ALA A 608 -8.99 12.09 -23.31
C ALA A 608 -9.90 12.35 -24.53
N LYS A 609 -9.65 11.66 -25.65
CA LYS A 609 -10.52 11.73 -26.84
C LYS A 609 -11.92 11.16 -26.59
N ALA A 610 -12.04 10.11 -25.75
CA ALA A 610 -13.32 9.53 -25.40
C ALA A 610 -14.14 10.50 -24.53
N PHE A 611 -13.55 11.09 -23.49
CA PHE A 611 -14.20 12.15 -22.69
C PHE A 611 -14.56 13.36 -23.54
N GLY A 612 -13.67 13.80 -24.44
CA GLY A 612 -13.92 14.92 -25.34
C GLY A 612 -15.06 14.74 -26.37
N LYS A 613 -15.62 13.52 -26.49
CA LYS A 613 -16.82 13.24 -27.32
C LYS A 613 -18.11 13.45 -26.55
N GLU A 614 -18.07 13.54 -25.23
CA GLU A 614 -19.25 13.84 -24.43
C GLU A 614 -19.69 15.28 -24.71
N SER A 615 -21.00 15.50 -24.96
CA SER A 615 -21.55 16.82 -25.34
C SER A 615 -21.28 17.91 -24.29
N TRP A 616 -21.16 17.49 -23.04
CA TRP A 616 -20.92 18.36 -21.88
C TRP A 616 -19.43 18.57 -21.55
N ILE A 617 -18.49 18.06 -22.35
CA ILE A 617 -17.05 18.36 -22.24
C ILE A 617 -16.62 19.33 -23.32
N ASP A 618 -15.92 20.40 -22.92
CA ASP A 618 -15.16 21.25 -23.86
C ASP A 618 -13.86 20.54 -24.24
N ALA A 619 -13.85 19.89 -25.39
CA ALA A 619 -12.70 19.16 -25.90
C ALA A 619 -11.42 20.01 -26.10
N ARG A 620 -11.52 21.33 -26.05
CA ARG A 620 -10.38 22.25 -26.10
C ARG A 620 -9.76 22.52 -24.72
N ARG A 621 -10.42 22.07 -23.64
CA ARG A 621 -10.02 22.27 -22.25
C ARG A 621 -9.91 20.92 -21.52
N ILE A 622 -8.95 20.08 -21.97
CA ILE A 622 -8.61 18.80 -21.36
C ILE A 622 -7.22 18.93 -20.73
N GLY A 623 -7.15 18.74 -19.43
CA GLY A 623 -5.92 18.69 -18.65
C GLY A 623 -5.63 17.30 -18.13
N ILE A 624 -4.36 17.02 -17.84
CA ILE A 624 -3.92 15.75 -17.25
C ILE A 624 -2.96 16.04 -16.10
N TRP A 625 -3.03 15.23 -15.03
CA TRP A 625 -2.06 15.32 -13.96
C TRP A 625 -1.75 13.97 -13.34
N GLY A 626 -0.56 13.86 -12.73
CA GLY A 626 -0.17 12.69 -12.01
C GLY A 626 1.10 12.87 -11.18
N TRP A 627 1.37 11.91 -10.31
CA TRP A 627 2.50 11.85 -9.40
C TRP A 627 3.36 10.63 -9.70
N SER A 628 4.70 10.75 -9.60
CA SER A 628 5.62 9.63 -9.79
C SER A 628 5.50 9.05 -11.21
N PHE A 629 5.12 7.77 -11.34
CA PHE A 629 4.75 7.18 -12.65
C PHE A 629 3.65 7.98 -13.35
N GLY A 630 2.65 8.45 -12.61
CA GLY A 630 1.60 9.33 -13.15
C GLY A 630 2.13 10.68 -13.64
N GLY A 631 3.16 11.22 -12.99
CA GLY A 631 3.89 12.40 -13.45
C GLY A 631 4.65 12.15 -14.76
N TYR A 632 5.29 10.99 -14.88
CA TYR A 632 5.87 10.50 -16.12
C TYR A 632 4.82 10.39 -17.23
N LEU A 633 3.71 9.72 -16.93
CA LEU A 633 2.64 9.49 -17.91
C LEU A 633 1.95 10.78 -18.32
N SER A 634 1.68 11.72 -17.39
CA SER A 634 1.08 13.01 -17.72
C SER A 634 2.00 13.86 -18.59
N THR A 635 3.31 13.84 -18.33
CA THR A 635 4.31 14.52 -19.17
C THR A 635 4.35 13.92 -20.57
N LEU A 636 4.51 12.59 -20.68
CA LEU A 636 4.59 11.92 -21.96
C LEU A 636 3.30 12.12 -22.79
N SER A 637 2.14 12.08 -22.12
CA SER A 637 0.84 12.32 -22.75
C SER A 637 0.68 13.75 -23.28
N LEU A 638 1.13 14.76 -22.54
CA LEU A 638 1.13 16.15 -23.01
C LEU A 638 2.03 16.33 -24.25
N LEU A 639 3.20 15.67 -24.28
CA LEU A 639 4.16 15.80 -25.38
C LEU A 639 3.69 15.07 -26.63
N LYS A 640 3.28 13.80 -26.52
CA LYS A 640 2.83 12.98 -27.66
C LYS A 640 1.39 13.29 -28.08
N GLY A 641 0.52 13.68 -27.16
CA GLY A 641 -0.87 14.10 -27.42
C GLY A 641 -1.08 15.61 -27.38
N ASN A 642 -0.14 16.37 -27.94
CA ASN A 642 -0.09 17.82 -27.90
C ASN A 642 -1.21 18.54 -28.68
N ASP A 643 -2.04 17.81 -29.39
CA ASP A 643 -3.27 18.22 -30.06
C ASP A 643 -4.54 17.96 -29.21
N VAL A 644 -4.41 17.19 -28.13
CA VAL A 644 -5.51 16.79 -27.24
C VAL A 644 -5.43 17.54 -25.90
N PHE A 645 -4.24 17.50 -25.26
CA PHE A 645 -4.08 18.06 -23.93
C PHE A 645 -3.73 19.56 -23.94
N LYS A 646 -4.51 20.35 -23.24
CA LYS A 646 -4.28 21.78 -23.04
C LYS A 646 -3.19 22.07 -22.03
N MET A 647 -3.10 21.22 -20.99
CA MET A 647 -2.10 21.33 -19.94
C MET A 647 -1.78 20.00 -19.30
N ALA A 648 -0.60 19.94 -18.65
CA ALA A 648 -0.26 18.87 -17.72
C ALA A 648 0.40 19.38 -16.45
N ILE A 649 0.16 18.65 -15.33
CA ILE A 649 0.91 18.80 -14.08
C ILE A 649 1.61 17.49 -13.81
N ALA A 650 2.93 17.55 -13.59
CA ALA A 650 3.75 16.40 -13.24
C ALA A 650 4.44 16.63 -11.90
N VAL A 651 4.13 15.78 -10.93
CA VAL A 651 4.72 15.84 -9.58
C VAL A 651 5.69 14.68 -9.40
N ALA A 652 6.95 15.01 -9.05
CA ALA A 652 8.02 14.05 -8.81
C ALA A 652 8.13 12.95 -9.90
N PRO A 653 8.17 13.33 -11.19
CA PRO A 653 8.06 12.38 -12.30
C PRO A 653 9.36 11.68 -12.60
N VAL A 654 9.28 10.43 -13.07
CA VAL A 654 10.37 9.79 -13.83
C VAL A 654 10.41 10.43 -15.23
N MET A 655 11.61 10.77 -15.72
CA MET A 655 11.83 11.26 -17.09
C MET A 655 12.70 10.32 -17.94
N ASN A 656 13.47 9.47 -17.26
CA ASN A 656 14.25 8.44 -17.89
C ASN A 656 14.36 7.24 -16.95
N TRP A 657 13.91 6.10 -17.39
CA TRP A 657 13.94 4.87 -16.58
C TRP A 657 15.35 4.38 -16.27
N ARG A 658 16.38 4.83 -16.97
CA ARG A 658 17.80 4.58 -16.62
C ARG A 658 18.20 5.22 -15.29
N TYR A 659 17.46 6.20 -14.79
CA TYR A 659 17.75 6.89 -13.53
C TYR A 659 17.03 6.29 -12.34
N TYR A 660 16.11 5.37 -12.59
CA TYR A 660 15.35 4.73 -11.53
C TYR A 660 16.03 3.44 -11.05
N ASP A 661 15.60 2.91 -9.90
CA ASP A 661 16.21 1.70 -9.33
C ASP A 661 16.07 0.48 -10.23
N ASN A 662 16.99 -0.46 -10.06
CA ASN A 662 17.08 -1.61 -10.94
C ASN A 662 16.05 -2.70 -10.64
N ILE A 663 15.62 -2.92 -9.39
CA ILE A 663 14.65 -3.99 -9.07
C ILE A 663 13.31 -3.67 -9.71
N TYR A 664 12.79 -2.44 -9.58
CA TYR A 664 11.57 -2.01 -10.25
C TYR A 664 11.73 -1.99 -11.76
N THR A 665 12.73 -1.27 -12.23
CA THR A 665 12.85 -0.96 -13.67
C THR A 665 13.15 -2.21 -14.48
N GLU A 666 14.07 -3.05 -14.03
CA GLU A 666 14.43 -4.28 -14.75
C GLU A 666 13.33 -5.36 -14.67
N ARG A 667 12.50 -5.35 -13.64
CA ARG A 667 11.30 -6.21 -13.59
C ARG A 667 10.39 -5.98 -14.78
N TYR A 668 10.22 -4.72 -15.20
CA TYR A 668 9.26 -4.34 -16.22
C TYR A 668 9.87 -4.07 -17.60
N LEU A 669 11.15 -3.71 -17.66
CA LEU A 669 11.84 -3.40 -18.93
C LEU A 669 12.99 -4.36 -19.28
N GLY A 670 13.39 -5.25 -18.36
CA GLY A 670 14.64 -6.01 -18.51
C GLY A 670 15.87 -5.11 -18.36
N LEU A 671 17.04 -5.65 -18.72
CA LEU A 671 18.29 -4.91 -18.62
C LEU A 671 18.39 -3.81 -19.69
N PRO A 672 18.89 -2.61 -19.38
CA PRO A 672 19.00 -1.52 -20.36
C PRO A 672 19.94 -1.82 -21.53
N GLN A 673 20.96 -2.68 -21.34
CA GLN A 673 21.84 -3.14 -22.40
C GLN A 673 21.17 -4.10 -23.37
N ASP A 674 20.13 -4.83 -22.94
CA ASP A 674 19.39 -5.79 -23.75
C ASP A 674 18.13 -5.19 -24.36
N ASN A 675 17.59 -4.13 -23.78
CA ASN A 675 16.37 -3.45 -24.20
C ASN A 675 16.51 -1.92 -24.23
N ALA A 676 17.55 -1.40 -24.87
CA ALA A 676 17.76 0.04 -25.01
C ALA A 676 16.51 0.77 -25.57
N LYS A 677 15.82 0.13 -26.53
CA LYS A 677 14.60 0.65 -27.15
C LYS A 677 13.50 0.94 -26.12
N GLY A 678 13.17 -0.02 -25.24
CA GLY A 678 12.13 0.13 -24.22
C GLY A 678 12.44 1.24 -23.22
N TYR A 679 13.72 1.49 -22.96
CA TYR A 679 14.16 2.59 -22.08
C TYR A 679 14.09 3.97 -22.74
N ASP A 680 14.43 4.06 -24.04
CA ASP A 680 14.70 5.33 -24.69
C ASP A 680 13.51 5.85 -25.51
N GLU A 681 12.72 4.98 -26.19
CA GLU A 681 11.64 5.43 -27.07
C GLU A 681 10.47 6.09 -26.36
N ASN A 682 10.29 5.85 -25.07
CA ASN A 682 9.22 6.45 -24.26
C ASN A 682 9.75 7.40 -23.16
N SER A 683 11.03 7.79 -23.22
CA SER A 683 11.57 8.83 -22.34
C SER A 683 11.02 10.20 -22.73
N PRO A 684 10.33 10.95 -21.85
CA PRO A 684 9.86 12.29 -22.11
C PRO A 684 10.97 13.25 -22.58
N LEU A 685 12.22 13.03 -22.15
CA LEU A 685 13.38 13.83 -22.58
C LEU A 685 13.52 13.93 -24.11
N ASN A 686 13.14 12.84 -24.80
CA ASN A 686 13.25 12.77 -26.27
C ASN A 686 12.13 13.53 -27.00
N PHE A 687 11.14 14.01 -26.29
CA PHE A 687 9.96 14.70 -26.87
C PHE A 687 9.80 16.15 -26.41
N ALA A 688 10.77 16.71 -25.71
CA ALA A 688 10.70 18.08 -25.17
C ALA A 688 10.34 19.13 -26.23
N GLN A 689 10.86 19.00 -27.46
CA GLN A 689 10.56 19.88 -28.59
C GLN A 689 9.07 19.84 -29.03
N GLN A 690 8.30 18.80 -28.65
CA GLN A 690 6.89 18.65 -28.99
C GLN A 690 5.96 19.41 -28.03
N LEU A 691 6.46 20.00 -26.95
CA LEU A 691 5.65 20.74 -26.01
C LEU A 691 4.91 21.90 -26.70
N LYS A 692 3.58 21.88 -26.64
CA LYS A 692 2.68 22.95 -27.13
C LYS A 692 1.75 23.47 -26.04
N GLY A 693 1.32 22.61 -25.10
CA GLY A 693 0.43 22.96 -24.00
C GLY A 693 1.14 23.64 -22.84
N ASN A 694 0.38 23.97 -21.80
CA ASN A 694 0.92 24.49 -20.55
C ASN A 694 1.46 23.35 -19.70
N TYR A 695 2.64 23.51 -19.13
CA TYR A 695 3.29 22.48 -18.36
C TYR A 695 3.75 22.99 -17.00
N LEU A 696 3.35 22.32 -15.92
CA LEU A 696 3.83 22.56 -14.56
C LEU A 696 4.58 21.32 -14.06
N LEU A 697 5.88 21.49 -13.86
CA LEU A 697 6.77 20.47 -13.32
C LEU A 697 7.06 20.78 -11.85
N ILE A 698 6.92 19.77 -10.97
CA ILE A 698 7.10 19.93 -9.51
C ILE A 698 7.99 18.80 -8.99
N HIS A 699 8.99 19.13 -8.14
CA HIS A 699 9.85 18.10 -7.55
C HIS A 699 10.39 18.50 -6.17
N GLY A 700 10.55 17.51 -5.28
CA GLY A 700 11.28 17.65 -4.01
C GLY A 700 12.77 17.43 -4.23
N THR A 701 13.62 18.28 -3.69
CA THR A 701 15.07 18.14 -3.91
C THR A 701 15.73 17.08 -3.04
N GLY A 702 15.04 16.60 -1.99
CA GLY A 702 15.45 15.49 -1.15
C GLY A 702 14.70 14.19 -1.49
N ASP A 703 14.25 14.05 -2.74
CA ASP A 703 13.57 12.84 -3.22
C ASP A 703 14.58 11.71 -3.39
N ASP A 704 14.53 10.76 -2.45
CA ASP A 704 15.39 9.58 -2.40
C ASP A 704 14.88 8.40 -3.23
N ASN A 705 13.69 8.53 -3.81
CA ASN A 705 13.04 7.53 -4.66
C ASN A 705 13.19 7.88 -6.15
N VAL A 706 12.48 8.89 -6.62
CA VAL A 706 12.66 9.47 -7.96
C VAL A 706 13.57 10.68 -7.85
N HIS A 707 14.83 10.50 -8.15
CA HIS A 707 15.83 11.55 -7.98
C HIS A 707 15.48 12.84 -8.74
N PHE A 708 15.73 13.98 -8.10
CA PHE A 708 15.55 15.31 -8.68
C PHE A 708 16.26 15.47 -10.03
N GLN A 709 17.28 14.69 -10.32
CA GLN A 709 17.96 14.59 -11.61
C GLN A 709 16.95 14.45 -12.78
N ASN A 710 15.88 13.66 -12.63
CA ASN A 710 14.86 13.49 -13.67
C ASN A 710 14.26 14.85 -14.11
N SER A 711 13.89 15.68 -13.15
CA SER A 711 13.31 17.00 -13.44
C SER A 711 14.36 17.98 -13.92
N ALA A 712 15.57 17.96 -13.39
CA ALA A 712 16.65 18.85 -13.82
C ALA A 712 17.00 18.63 -15.30
N GLU A 713 17.13 17.39 -15.73
CA GLU A 713 17.41 17.08 -17.14
C GLU A 713 16.20 17.39 -18.07
N MET A 714 14.96 17.23 -17.58
CA MET A 714 13.80 17.67 -18.36
C MET A 714 13.75 19.19 -18.54
N VAL A 715 14.10 19.95 -17.51
CA VAL A 715 14.23 21.42 -17.59
C VAL A 715 15.26 21.78 -18.65
N GLU A 716 16.47 21.19 -18.63
CA GLU A 716 17.51 21.42 -19.63
C GLU A 716 17.02 21.13 -21.04
N LYS A 717 16.33 20.00 -21.27
CA LYS A 717 15.80 19.64 -22.59
C LYS A 717 14.70 20.59 -23.08
N LEU A 718 13.88 21.11 -22.20
CA LEU A 718 12.85 22.11 -22.55
C LEU A 718 13.49 23.46 -22.88
N GLU A 719 14.54 23.88 -22.15
CA GLU A 719 15.31 25.09 -22.42
C GLU A 719 16.03 24.99 -23.77
N GLU A 720 16.72 23.87 -24.04
CA GLU A 720 17.35 23.59 -25.34
C GLU A 720 16.36 23.66 -26.50
N ALA A 721 15.11 23.21 -26.26
CA ALA A 721 14.03 23.26 -27.25
C ALA A 721 13.33 24.65 -27.32
N GLY A 722 13.77 25.64 -26.54
CA GLY A 722 13.17 26.99 -26.50
C GLY A 722 11.74 27.01 -25.96
N LYS A 723 11.35 26.08 -25.09
CA LYS A 723 9.99 25.94 -24.57
C LYS A 723 9.81 26.74 -23.28
N GLN A 724 8.59 27.25 -23.07
CA GLN A 724 8.20 27.89 -21.82
C GLN A 724 7.33 26.96 -21.00
N PHE A 725 7.61 26.90 -19.69
CA PHE A 725 6.93 26.03 -18.73
C PHE A 725 7.06 26.64 -17.33
N GLU A 726 6.28 26.12 -16.37
CA GLU A 726 6.40 26.49 -14.96
C GLU A 726 7.12 25.36 -14.21
N PHE A 727 8.09 25.71 -13.36
CA PHE A 727 8.84 24.73 -12.56
C PHE A 727 8.83 25.15 -11.09
N ARG A 728 8.50 24.21 -10.19
CA ARG A 728 8.51 24.42 -8.75
C ARG A 728 9.32 23.36 -8.04
N ILE A 729 10.30 23.79 -7.26
CA ILE A 729 11.05 22.91 -6.37
C ILE A 729 10.55 23.04 -4.93
N TYR A 730 10.61 21.92 -4.17
CA TYR A 730 10.37 21.86 -2.74
C TYR A 730 11.67 21.42 -2.04
N PRO A 731 12.44 22.38 -1.48
CA PRO A 731 13.75 22.08 -0.87
C PRO A 731 13.64 21.07 0.24
N ASN A 732 14.56 20.08 0.27
CA ASN A 732 14.71 19.00 1.26
C ASN A 732 13.47 18.08 1.38
N LYS A 733 12.46 18.22 0.53
CA LYS A 733 11.30 17.34 0.57
C LYS A 733 11.57 16.08 -0.23
N ASN A 734 11.16 14.95 0.36
CA ASN A 734 11.24 13.63 -0.26
C ASN A 734 10.13 13.42 -1.31
N HIS A 735 9.99 12.18 -1.80
CA HIS A 735 9.02 11.81 -2.85
C HIS A 735 7.57 12.17 -2.52
N SER A 736 7.21 12.20 -1.25
CA SER A 736 5.86 12.56 -0.80
C SER A 736 5.58 14.06 -0.73
N ILE A 737 6.60 14.91 -0.80
CA ILE A 737 6.51 16.37 -0.64
C ILE A 737 5.62 16.74 0.56
N TYR A 738 6.02 16.30 1.75
CA TYR A 738 5.20 16.35 2.97
C TYR A 738 5.95 16.97 4.14
N ASP A 739 5.20 17.50 5.10
CA ASP A 739 5.65 17.82 6.44
C ASP A 739 4.55 17.47 7.47
N ASN A 740 4.93 17.39 8.74
CA ASN A 740 4.01 17.01 9.81
C ASN A 740 2.94 18.07 10.14
N THR A 741 3.01 19.27 9.52
CA THR A 741 2.05 20.36 9.75
C THR A 741 0.97 20.44 8.70
N GLY A 742 1.11 19.73 7.57
CA GLY A 742 0.26 19.82 6.40
C GLY A 742 0.46 21.08 5.54
N LYS A 743 1.30 22.02 5.96
CA LYS A 743 1.51 23.30 5.25
C LYS A 743 2.20 23.12 3.90
N THR A 744 3.13 22.19 3.79
CA THR A 744 3.78 21.87 2.50
C THR A 744 2.75 21.35 1.50
N ARG A 745 1.87 20.44 1.93
CA ARG A 745 0.78 19.94 1.08
C ARG A 745 -0.22 21.04 0.71
N LEU A 746 -0.61 21.86 1.67
CA LEU A 746 -1.48 23.02 1.41
C LEU A 746 -0.88 23.92 0.30
N ASN A 747 0.41 24.28 0.42
CA ASN A 747 1.10 25.08 -0.58
C ASN A 747 1.17 24.40 -1.96
N LEU A 748 1.47 23.09 -1.99
CA LEU A 748 1.52 22.32 -3.22
C LEU A 748 0.17 22.28 -3.94
N TYR A 749 -0.90 21.95 -3.21
CA TYR A 749 -2.24 21.86 -3.83
C TYR A 749 -2.81 23.23 -4.19
N GLN A 750 -2.44 24.30 -3.46
CA GLN A 750 -2.76 25.66 -3.87
C GLN A 750 -2.10 26.01 -5.21
N LEU A 751 -0.79 25.72 -5.35
CA LEU A 751 -0.06 25.93 -6.60
C LEU A 751 -0.70 25.20 -7.78
N MET A 752 -1.06 23.93 -7.59
CA MET A 752 -1.70 23.11 -8.63
C MET A 752 -3.10 23.67 -8.98
N THR A 753 -3.88 24.05 -7.98
CA THR A 753 -5.21 24.64 -8.19
C THR A 753 -5.12 25.95 -8.97
N ASP A 754 -4.23 26.86 -8.56
CA ASP A 754 -4.01 28.13 -9.25
C ASP A 754 -3.56 27.93 -10.71
N PHE A 755 -2.74 26.91 -10.96
CA PHE A 755 -2.31 26.58 -12.31
C PHE A 755 -3.47 26.06 -13.16
N ILE A 756 -4.32 25.18 -12.62
CA ILE A 756 -5.52 24.67 -13.30
C ILE A 756 -6.45 25.84 -13.65
N GLU A 757 -6.76 26.70 -12.68
CA GLU A 757 -7.66 27.86 -12.90
C GLU A 757 -7.14 28.83 -13.95
N ARG A 758 -5.83 29.00 -14.10
CA ARG A 758 -5.22 29.90 -15.09
C ARG A 758 -5.09 29.28 -16.47
N LYS A 759 -4.98 27.95 -16.56
CA LYS A 759 -4.49 27.27 -17.77
C LYS A 759 -5.49 26.29 -18.38
N LEU A 760 -6.47 25.82 -17.63
CA LEU A 760 -7.53 24.93 -18.07
C LEU A 760 -8.89 25.61 -18.14
#